data_a3562a7f853d7773f559f8249406ed42
#
_entry.id   a3562a7f853d7773f559f8249406ed42
#
_cell.length_a   1.000
_cell.length_b   1.000
_cell.length_c   1.000
_cell.angle_alpha   90.00
_cell.angle_beta   90.00
_cell.angle_gamma   90.00
#
_symmetry.space_group_name_H-M   'P 1'
#
loop_
_entity.id
_entity.type
_entity.pdbx_description
1 polymer ?
#
loop_
_entity_poly.entity_id
_entity_poly.type
_entity_poly.pdbx_seq_one_letter_code
_entity_poly.pdbx_strand_id
1 'polypeptide(L)'
;ELWSPVNPALYDLEVKAGTETLHKRIGFRKFEMRDGVFYLNDKPIYLRGNAINPPERGIPEQLERSKDFARDYVRFMKSLNINIIRIPDDQNWMDVCDEEGMMIFAGRYGRPKHATKTAPPTDFDLSLRTYKEIDLGPFTPHPSVVIYILSNEMPYEGKTGDLYREFLTKMCRELKKWDDTRLYIGNTGYGLGHSGDIYDVHRYWGWYYNTFLTYLNMRDKAMWQNPGRVQPITFTECVGNYTGIDGRFNLCSRTKQPGSQKCWTGHLPDDEQAGAAMTYQAFVLKNATELFRRLRSQNSCLAGTMPFTIIFHNWDGVKSFAEMKPKPVAWQYQISYQPVLLSWENWQSQIYAGSKLAVVAHVVNDDDYGNDLDEVHLQWWIEKEGEKVLAGEIDLPSVPYYGTCKRPLSIDIPQNLPSGDYMLKGEIWSKGSKVSYNESELFIAGKDWRGTEVMKKTIYVYDSSAGEQTLNCLQKLGYPVKAVRMVKELPRNSTLILAKNSWDDSLDNQSGQLKEYVSKGGRIICLQQDATTFNQSWLPTSVEFLKDSNNDPVYLSPSLAYADGMNINLERPYHPVFSGLTPKQFRLWSDYTSYNESKKGFPAIYPVDKGYDLRESGMENVAVLANYSRALAATALSEMFM
;
A
#
# COMPACT_ATOMS: atom_id res chain seq x y z
N GLU A 1 -37.40 -0.55 -14.40
CA GLU A 1 -36.19 0.10 -13.87
C GLU A 1 -34.98 -0.82 -14.01
N LEU A 2 -33.77 -0.24 -14.15
CA LEU A 2 -32.54 -1.02 -14.22
C LEU A 2 -31.99 -1.28 -12.82
N TRP A 3 -31.46 -2.49 -12.63
CA TRP A 3 -30.78 -2.86 -11.40
C TRP A 3 -29.45 -2.12 -11.25
N SER A 4 -29.18 -1.61 -10.05
CA SER A 4 -27.90 -1.02 -9.67
C SER A 4 -27.67 -1.14 -8.16
N PRO A 5 -26.45 -0.88 -7.65
CA PRO A 5 -26.16 -0.90 -6.20
C PRO A 5 -27.04 0.05 -5.36
N VAL A 6 -27.49 1.16 -5.94
CA VAL A 6 -28.36 2.14 -5.27
C VAL A 6 -29.84 1.93 -5.55
N ASN A 7 -30.19 1.14 -6.58
CA ASN A 7 -31.54 0.80 -6.92
C ASN A 7 -31.62 -0.66 -7.39
N PRO A 8 -31.66 -1.65 -6.48
CA PRO A 8 -31.64 -3.07 -6.79
C PRO A 8 -33.00 -3.57 -7.30
N ALA A 9 -33.47 -3.00 -8.41
CA ALA A 9 -34.77 -3.32 -9.00
C ALA A 9 -34.81 -4.76 -9.51
N LEU A 10 -35.70 -5.57 -8.97
CA LEU A 10 -35.92 -6.97 -9.33
C LEU A 10 -37.37 -7.18 -9.81
N TYR A 11 -37.53 -8.16 -10.67
CA TYR A 11 -38.80 -8.54 -11.28
C TYR A 11 -39.07 -10.03 -11.11
N ASP A 12 -40.29 -10.41 -10.81
CA ASP A 12 -40.69 -11.79 -10.76
C ASP A 12 -40.98 -12.31 -12.18
N LEU A 13 -40.24 -13.31 -12.61
CA LEU A 13 -40.39 -14.01 -13.87
C LEU A 13 -41.09 -15.34 -13.62
N GLU A 14 -42.22 -15.54 -14.25
CA GLU A 14 -42.92 -16.81 -14.31
C GLU A 14 -42.78 -17.42 -15.71
N VAL A 15 -42.23 -18.63 -15.77
CA VAL A 15 -42.10 -19.39 -17.01
C VAL A 15 -42.95 -20.64 -16.92
N LYS A 16 -43.91 -20.81 -17.85
CA LYS A 16 -44.78 -21.98 -17.94
C LYS A 16 -44.42 -22.85 -19.12
N ALA A 17 -44.17 -24.13 -18.86
CA ALA A 17 -43.85 -25.13 -19.87
C ALA A 17 -44.74 -26.36 -19.63
N GLY A 18 -45.84 -26.48 -20.35
CA GLY A 18 -46.84 -27.52 -20.10
C GLY A 18 -47.48 -27.37 -18.72
N THR A 19 -47.31 -28.36 -17.87
CA THR A 19 -47.82 -28.35 -16.48
C THR A 19 -46.80 -27.80 -15.47
N GLU A 20 -45.59 -27.53 -15.89
CA GLU A 20 -44.54 -27.01 -15.02
C GLU A 20 -44.51 -25.48 -15.03
N THR A 21 -44.30 -24.89 -13.86
CA THR A 21 -44.12 -23.47 -13.68
C THR A 21 -42.85 -23.21 -12.93
N LEU A 22 -41.97 -22.39 -13.51
CA LEU A 22 -40.74 -21.93 -12.88
C LEU A 22 -40.93 -20.47 -12.48
N HIS A 23 -40.63 -20.14 -11.23
CA HIS A 23 -40.59 -18.77 -10.73
C HIS A 23 -39.12 -18.39 -10.47
N LYS A 24 -38.70 -17.25 -11.00
CA LYS A 24 -37.37 -16.69 -10.79
C LYS A 24 -37.50 -15.18 -10.58
N ARG A 25 -36.68 -14.62 -9.68
CA ARG A 25 -36.43 -13.16 -9.67
C ARG A 25 -35.27 -12.84 -10.57
N ILE A 26 -35.41 -11.80 -11.36
CA ILE A 26 -34.37 -11.34 -12.30
C ILE A 26 -34.26 -9.82 -12.22
N GLY A 27 -33.12 -9.30 -12.63
CA GLY A 27 -32.92 -7.86 -12.79
C GLY A 27 -32.32 -7.55 -14.15
N PHE A 28 -32.58 -6.36 -14.64
CA PHE A 28 -32.03 -5.89 -15.91
C PHE A 28 -30.98 -4.84 -15.64
N ARG A 29 -29.78 -5.03 -16.16
CA ARG A 29 -28.70 -4.06 -16.13
C ARG A 29 -27.83 -4.19 -17.37
N LYS A 30 -27.08 -3.16 -17.66
CA LYS A 30 -26.02 -3.17 -18.65
C LYS A 30 -24.67 -2.93 -17.94
N PHE A 31 -23.74 -3.88 -18.04
CA PHE A 31 -22.38 -3.72 -17.50
C PHE A 31 -21.38 -3.96 -18.61
N GLU A 32 -20.61 -2.95 -18.92
CA GLU A 32 -19.68 -2.99 -20.06
C GLU A 32 -18.40 -2.19 -19.76
N MET A 33 -17.43 -2.29 -20.65
CA MET A 33 -16.23 -1.46 -20.62
C MET A 33 -16.09 -0.66 -21.92
N ARG A 34 -15.63 0.58 -21.81
CA ARG A 34 -15.29 1.46 -22.93
C ARG A 34 -14.00 2.20 -22.57
N ASP A 35 -12.99 2.12 -23.42
CA ASP A 35 -11.74 2.87 -23.26
C ASP A 35 -11.10 2.76 -21.87
N GLY A 36 -11.08 1.55 -21.29
CA GLY A 36 -10.49 1.28 -19.99
C GLY A 36 -11.32 1.70 -18.77
N VAL A 37 -12.58 2.04 -18.98
CA VAL A 37 -13.52 2.44 -17.91
C VAL A 37 -14.71 1.47 -17.88
N PHE A 38 -15.15 1.09 -16.68
CA PHE A 38 -16.39 0.35 -16.52
C PHE A 38 -17.61 1.27 -16.56
N TYR A 39 -18.69 0.77 -17.12
CA TYR A 39 -20.00 1.44 -17.17
C TYR A 39 -21.07 0.51 -16.63
N LEU A 40 -21.87 1.02 -15.72
CA LEU A 40 -23.11 0.39 -15.26
C LEU A 40 -24.29 1.26 -15.68
N ASN A 41 -25.17 0.72 -16.51
CA ASN A 41 -26.33 1.45 -17.04
C ASN A 41 -25.94 2.79 -17.67
N ASP A 42 -24.91 2.74 -18.52
CA ASP A 42 -24.30 3.87 -19.25
C ASP A 42 -23.62 4.95 -18.38
N LYS A 43 -23.52 4.76 -17.07
CA LYS A 43 -22.74 5.62 -16.17
C LYS A 43 -21.39 4.99 -15.84
N PRO A 44 -20.28 5.73 -15.91
CA PRO A 44 -18.97 5.21 -15.50
C PRO A 44 -18.99 4.85 -14.03
N ILE A 45 -18.30 3.78 -13.64
CA ILE A 45 -18.24 3.30 -12.27
C ILE A 45 -16.84 2.82 -11.91
N TYR A 46 -16.40 3.16 -10.70
CA TYR A 46 -15.16 2.62 -10.11
C TYR A 46 -15.52 1.47 -9.15
N LEU A 47 -14.82 0.35 -9.28
CA LEU A 47 -15.07 -0.82 -8.42
C LEU A 47 -14.30 -0.69 -7.11
N ARG A 48 -15.04 -0.53 -6.02
CA ARG A 48 -14.55 -0.46 -4.64
C ARG A 48 -14.90 -1.78 -3.96
N GLY A 49 -13.95 -2.71 -3.91
CA GLY A 49 -14.27 -4.08 -3.53
C GLY A 49 -13.53 -4.64 -2.32
N ASN A 50 -13.90 -5.86 -1.96
CA ASN A 50 -13.16 -6.75 -1.08
C ASN A 50 -13.15 -8.15 -1.66
N ALA A 51 -11.97 -8.80 -1.68
CA ALA A 51 -11.77 -10.08 -2.34
C ALA A 51 -11.82 -11.28 -1.39
N ILE A 52 -11.90 -11.09 -0.09
CA ILE A 52 -12.04 -12.18 0.88
C ILE A 52 -13.50 -12.43 1.18
N ASN A 53 -13.91 -13.67 1.07
CA ASN A 53 -15.21 -14.14 1.46
C ASN A 53 -15.15 -14.92 2.79
N PRO A 54 -16.23 -14.90 3.58
CA PRO A 54 -16.29 -15.60 4.87
C PRO A 54 -15.92 -17.07 4.85
N PRO A 55 -16.39 -17.90 3.87
CA PRO A 55 -16.20 -19.35 3.87
C PRO A 55 -14.74 -19.79 3.95
N GLU A 56 -13.89 -19.04 3.29
CA GLU A 56 -12.45 -19.34 3.26
C GLU A 56 -11.77 -19.18 4.61
N ARG A 57 -12.52 -18.76 5.65
CA ARG A 57 -11.96 -18.29 6.92
C ARG A 57 -12.57 -18.92 8.17
N GLY A 58 -13.21 -20.08 8.01
CA GLY A 58 -13.62 -20.90 9.16
C GLY A 58 -14.95 -20.53 9.79
N ILE A 59 -15.80 -19.76 9.11
CA ILE A 59 -17.17 -19.57 9.54
C ILE A 59 -17.91 -20.92 9.47
N PRO A 60 -18.71 -21.28 10.52
CA PRO A 60 -19.47 -22.51 10.48
C PRO A 60 -20.35 -22.62 9.22
N GLU A 61 -20.31 -23.75 8.52
CA GLU A 61 -20.97 -23.93 7.23
C GLU A 61 -22.47 -23.62 7.25
N GLN A 62 -23.16 -24.00 8.35
CA GLN A 62 -24.58 -23.74 8.50
C GLN A 62 -24.89 -22.24 8.60
N LEU A 63 -24.03 -21.48 9.28
CA LEU A 63 -24.15 -20.04 9.39
C LEU A 63 -23.84 -19.37 8.06
N GLU A 64 -22.78 -19.82 7.42
CA GLU A 64 -22.32 -19.31 6.15
C GLU A 64 -23.38 -19.45 5.05
N ARG A 65 -24.12 -20.55 5.02
CA ARG A 65 -25.22 -20.78 4.10
C ARG A 65 -26.54 -20.13 4.53
N SER A 66 -26.54 -19.42 5.66
CA SER A 66 -27.72 -18.69 6.14
C SER A 66 -27.95 -17.43 5.31
N LYS A 67 -29.19 -17.25 4.82
CA LYS A 67 -29.58 -16.03 4.10
C LYS A 67 -29.51 -14.79 4.98
N ASP A 68 -29.82 -14.92 6.25
CA ASP A 68 -29.75 -13.80 7.20
C ASP A 68 -28.30 -13.37 7.45
N PHE A 69 -27.39 -14.33 7.63
CA PHE A 69 -25.97 -14.02 7.77
C PHE A 69 -25.43 -13.33 6.49
N ALA A 70 -25.75 -13.84 5.33
CA ALA A 70 -25.35 -13.23 4.05
C ALA A 70 -25.85 -11.79 3.95
N ARG A 71 -27.11 -11.53 4.36
CA ARG A 71 -27.72 -10.19 4.33
C ARG A 71 -27.03 -9.23 5.28
N ASP A 72 -26.78 -9.63 6.51
CA ASP A 72 -26.08 -8.81 7.49
C ASP A 72 -24.65 -8.49 7.03
N TYR A 73 -23.96 -9.49 6.48
CA TYR A 73 -22.62 -9.30 5.91
C TYR A 73 -22.63 -8.31 4.74
N VAL A 74 -23.53 -8.49 3.78
CA VAL A 74 -23.62 -7.60 2.61
C VAL A 74 -23.96 -6.18 3.03
N ARG A 75 -24.90 -5.99 3.95
CA ARG A 75 -25.24 -4.66 4.50
C ARG A 75 -24.05 -4.02 5.21
N PHE A 76 -23.28 -4.82 5.96
CA PHE A 76 -22.06 -4.32 6.56
C PHE A 76 -21.04 -3.88 5.52
N MET A 77 -20.80 -4.68 4.47
CA MET A 77 -19.92 -4.28 3.37
C MET A 77 -20.38 -2.99 2.69
N LYS A 78 -21.67 -2.82 2.46
CA LYS A 78 -22.24 -1.56 1.93
C LYS A 78 -22.01 -0.38 2.86
N SER A 79 -22.12 -0.58 4.18
CA SER A 79 -21.82 0.47 5.16
C SER A 79 -20.34 0.91 5.16
N LEU A 80 -19.45 0.08 4.61
CA LEU A 80 -18.04 0.39 4.37
C LEU A 80 -17.80 1.02 2.97
N ASN A 81 -18.85 1.39 2.25
CA ASN A 81 -18.81 1.91 0.88
C ASN A 81 -18.23 0.94 -0.16
N ILE A 82 -18.27 -0.35 0.12
CA ILE A 82 -17.92 -1.42 -0.81
C ILE A 82 -19.09 -1.65 -1.76
N ASN A 83 -18.82 -1.70 -3.07
CA ASN A 83 -19.83 -1.90 -4.10
C ASN A 83 -19.68 -3.22 -4.88
N ILE A 84 -18.59 -3.97 -4.65
CA ILE A 84 -18.33 -5.27 -5.28
C ILE A 84 -17.60 -6.21 -4.33
N ILE A 85 -18.03 -7.47 -4.25
CA ILE A 85 -17.40 -8.49 -3.41
C ILE A 85 -17.25 -9.83 -4.12
N ARG A 86 -16.34 -10.65 -3.60
CA ARG A 86 -16.29 -12.08 -3.84
C ARG A 86 -17.19 -12.78 -2.82
N ILE A 87 -17.97 -13.76 -3.25
CA ILE A 87 -18.89 -14.51 -2.40
C ILE A 87 -18.63 -16.01 -2.47
N PRO A 88 -19.17 -16.80 -1.53
CA PRO A 88 -19.30 -18.26 -1.69
C PRO A 88 -20.11 -18.60 -2.95
N ASP A 89 -19.86 -19.78 -3.50
CA ASP A 89 -20.72 -20.36 -4.52
C ASP A 89 -22.00 -20.95 -3.84
N ASP A 90 -22.90 -20.04 -3.46
CA ASP A 90 -24.12 -20.35 -2.71
C ASP A 90 -25.28 -19.46 -3.17
N GLN A 91 -26.45 -20.05 -3.38
CA GLN A 91 -27.63 -19.37 -3.91
C GLN A 91 -28.13 -18.26 -2.98
N ASN A 92 -28.11 -18.47 -1.67
CA ASN A 92 -28.56 -17.45 -0.71
C ASN A 92 -27.73 -16.18 -0.78
N TRP A 93 -26.40 -16.32 -0.98
CA TRP A 93 -25.52 -15.17 -1.15
C TRP A 93 -25.81 -14.40 -2.43
N MET A 94 -26.04 -15.12 -3.53
CA MET A 94 -26.38 -14.50 -4.81
C MET A 94 -27.70 -13.75 -4.73
N ASP A 95 -28.76 -14.40 -4.18
CA ASP A 95 -30.08 -13.77 -3.99
C ASP A 95 -29.99 -12.51 -3.10
N VAL A 96 -29.21 -12.57 -2.02
CA VAL A 96 -29.02 -11.42 -1.14
C VAL A 96 -28.27 -10.29 -1.83
N CYS A 97 -27.23 -10.57 -2.61
CA CYS A 97 -26.52 -9.54 -3.37
C CYS A 97 -27.42 -8.88 -4.41
N ASP A 98 -28.32 -9.65 -5.05
CA ASP A 98 -29.33 -9.10 -5.95
C ASP A 98 -30.29 -8.18 -5.20
N GLU A 99 -30.78 -8.61 -4.03
CA GLU A 99 -31.74 -7.88 -3.19
C GLU A 99 -31.17 -6.60 -2.57
N GLU A 100 -29.94 -6.68 -2.10
CA GLU A 100 -29.30 -5.57 -1.38
C GLU A 100 -28.46 -4.66 -2.30
N GLY A 101 -28.31 -4.99 -3.59
CA GLY A 101 -27.55 -4.18 -4.54
C GLY A 101 -26.02 -4.27 -4.32
N MET A 102 -25.48 -5.47 -4.22
CA MET A 102 -24.04 -5.69 -4.13
C MET A 102 -23.54 -6.39 -5.40
N MET A 103 -22.64 -5.76 -6.14
CA MET A 103 -22.03 -6.41 -7.31
C MET A 103 -21.14 -7.57 -6.89
N ILE A 104 -20.99 -8.54 -7.79
CA ILE A 104 -20.22 -9.77 -7.58
C ILE A 104 -19.25 -9.96 -8.72
N PHE A 105 -18.01 -10.34 -8.40
CA PHE A 105 -17.11 -11.01 -9.31
C PHE A 105 -17.00 -12.47 -8.89
N ALA A 106 -17.29 -13.38 -9.80
CA ALA A 106 -17.47 -14.79 -9.50
C ALA A 106 -16.89 -15.71 -10.56
N GLY A 107 -16.69 -16.97 -10.20
CA GLY A 107 -16.21 -18.00 -11.10
C GLY A 107 -15.09 -18.83 -10.49
N ARG A 108 -14.08 -19.15 -11.28
CA ARG A 108 -13.06 -20.13 -10.87
C ARG A 108 -11.83 -19.45 -10.27
N TYR A 109 -11.76 -19.46 -8.96
CA TYR A 109 -10.59 -18.98 -8.19
C TYR A 109 -9.51 -20.05 -8.04
N GLY A 110 -9.00 -20.54 -9.15
CA GLY A 110 -7.98 -21.57 -9.19
C GLY A 110 -7.65 -21.97 -10.62
N ARG A 111 -7.02 -23.13 -10.78
CA ARG A 111 -6.77 -23.66 -12.11
C ARG A 111 -8.07 -24.06 -12.80
N PRO A 112 -8.16 -23.93 -14.14
CA PRO A 112 -9.19 -24.58 -14.91
C PRO A 112 -9.30 -26.08 -14.53
N LYS A 113 -10.51 -26.60 -14.45
CA LYS A 113 -10.70 -28.03 -14.16
C LYS A 113 -9.96 -28.88 -15.19
N HIS A 114 -9.29 -29.91 -14.76
CA HIS A 114 -8.42 -30.79 -15.57
C HIS A 114 -7.09 -30.15 -16.04
N ALA A 115 -6.78 -28.91 -15.67
CA ALA A 115 -5.47 -28.33 -15.93
C ALA A 115 -4.39 -28.92 -15.01
N THR A 116 -3.15 -28.93 -15.49
CA THR A 116 -1.96 -29.27 -14.69
C THR A 116 -1.22 -27.99 -14.26
N LYS A 117 -0.12 -28.13 -13.53
CA LYS A 117 0.75 -26.98 -13.21
C LYS A 117 1.45 -26.39 -14.44
N THR A 118 1.61 -27.19 -15.50
CA THR A 118 2.44 -26.87 -16.66
C THR A 118 1.67 -26.78 -17.96
N ALA A 119 0.36 -27.10 -17.96
CA ALA A 119 -0.46 -27.06 -19.16
C ALA A 119 -1.95 -26.82 -18.84
N PRO A 120 -2.67 -26.08 -19.69
CA PRO A 120 -4.13 -25.99 -19.66
C PRO A 120 -4.75 -27.36 -20.02
N PRO A 121 -6.09 -27.53 -19.85
CA PRO A 121 -6.79 -28.73 -20.27
C PRO A 121 -6.61 -29.01 -21.78
N THR A 122 -6.47 -30.27 -22.14
CA THR A 122 -6.32 -30.71 -23.53
C THR A 122 -7.65 -30.82 -24.27
N ASP A 123 -8.74 -31.16 -23.55
CA ASP A 123 -10.11 -31.22 -24.11
C ASP A 123 -10.78 -29.87 -23.90
N PHE A 124 -10.80 -29.08 -24.96
CA PHE A 124 -11.40 -27.74 -24.95
C PHE A 124 -12.93 -27.78 -24.84
N ASP A 125 -13.60 -28.70 -25.51
CA ASP A 125 -15.08 -28.77 -25.54
C ASP A 125 -15.61 -29.24 -24.19
N LEU A 126 -14.96 -30.19 -23.56
CA LEU A 126 -15.27 -30.58 -22.19
C LEU A 126 -15.07 -29.40 -21.22
N SER A 127 -13.98 -28.67 -21.37
CA SER A 127 -13.71 -27.48 -20.55
C SER A 127 -14.74 -26.39 -20.74
N LEU A 128 -15.13 -26.09 -21.99
CA LEU A 128 -16.16 -25.12 -22.31
C LEU A 128 -17.52 -25.48 -21.70
N ARG A 129 -17.88 -26.76 -21.77
CA ARG A 129 -19.09 -27.27 -21.12
C ARG A 129 -19.02 -27.13 -19.61
N THR A 130 -17.87 -27.48 -19.02
CA THR A 130 -17.64 -27.34 -17.57
C THR A 130 -17.83 -25.89 -17.11
N TYR A 131 -17.25 -24.93 -17.84
CA TYR A 131 -17.46 -23.51 -17.53
C TYR A 131 -18.93 -23.11 -17.63
N LYS A 132 -19.61 -23.48 -18.70
CA LYS A 132 -21.01 -23.09 -18.93
C LYS A 132 -21.98 -23.69 -17.90
N GLU A 133 -21.80 -24.95 -17.54
CA GLU A 133 -22.76 -25.70 -16.73
C GLU A 133 -22.43 -25.65 -15.22
N ILE A 134 -21.15 -25.65 -14.87
CA ILE A 134 -20.69 -25.83 -13.49
C ILE A 134 -20.11 -24.55 -12.91
N ASP A 135 -19.12 -23.95 -13.59
CA ASP A 135 -18.36 -22.87 -13.01
C ASP A 135 -19.07 -21.50 -13.11
N LEU A 136 -19.86 -21.25 -14.16
CA LEU A 136 -20.49 -19.96 -14.43
C LEU A 136 -22.02 -20.04 -14.54
N GLY A 137 -22.56 -21.19 -14.93
CA GLY A 137 -24.01 -21.38 -15.13
C GLY A 137 -24.87 -20.95 -13.95
N PRO A 138 -24.55 -21.31 -12.72
CA PRO A 138 -25.31 -20.88 -11.54
C PRO A 138 -25.44 -19.37 -11.38
N PHE A 139 -24.49 -18.59 -11.91
CA PHE A 139 -24.46 -17.13 -11.77
C PHE A 139 -25.27 -16.38 -12.84
N THR A 140 -25.68 -17.05 -13.93
CA THR A 140 -26.35 -16.38 -15.08
C THR A 140 -27.66 -15.67 -14.76
N PRO A 141 -28.52 -16.14 -13.83
CA PRO A 141 -29.76 -15.45 -13.52
C PRO A 141 -29.59 -14.18 -12.69
N HIS A 142 -28.42 -13.95 -12.12
CA HIS A 142 -28.18 -12.93 -11.09
C HIS A 142 -27.68 -11.62 -11.69
N PRO A 143 -28.40 -10.51 -11.57
CA PRO A 143 -27.97 -9.20 -12.08
C PRO A 143 -26.79 -8.64 -11.32
N SER A 144 -26.59 -9.04 -10.06
CA SER A 144 -25.44 -8.64 -9.23
C SER A 144 -24.10 -9.16 -9.77
N VAL A 145 -24.09 -10.31 -10.48
CA VAL A 145 -22.87 -10.86 -11.06
C VAL A 145 -22.49 -10.09 -12.32
N VAL A 146 -21.41 -9.34 -12.25
CA VAL A 146 -20.96 -8.43 -13.34
C VAL A 146 -19.65 -8.88 -14.00
N ILE A 147 -18.84 -9.68 -13.31
CA ILE A 147 -17.54 -10.16 -13.81
C ILE A 147 -17.43 -11.67 -13.59
N TYR A 148 -17.02 -12.36 -14.64
CA TYR A 148 -16.65 -13.78 -14.59
C TYR A 148 -15.14 -13.97 -14.55
N ILE A 149 -14.67 -14.87 -13.67
CA ILE A 149 -13.27 -15.26 -13.52
C ILE A 149 -13.09 -16.68 -14.04
N LEU A 150 -12.13 -16.90 -14.94
CA LEU A 150 -11.87 -18.20 -15.53
C LEU A 150 -10.71 -18.96 -14.87
N SER A 151 -9.75 -18.24 -14.29
CA SER A 151 -8.62 -18.84 -13.57
C SER A 151 -7.98 -17.83 -12.63
N ASN A 152 -7.15 -18.34 -11.71
CA ASN A 152 -6.41 -17.51 -10.74
C ASN A 152 -4.92 -17.86 -10.74
N GLU A 153 -4.07 -16.85 -10.93
CA GLU A 153 -2.60 -16.95 -10.83
C GLU A 153 -1.99 -18.08 -11.66
N MET A 154 -2.48 -18.29 -12.87
CA MET A 154 -1.85 -19.22 -13.80
C MET A 154 -0.52 -18.67 -14.30
N PRO A 155 0.44 -19.53 -14.68
CA PRO A 155 1.70 -19.09 -15.28
C PRO A 155 1.47 -18.12 -16.44
N TYR A 156 2.24 -17.06 -16.51
CA TYR A 156 2.09 -15.97 -17.49
C TYR A 156 3.34 -15.75 -18.36
N GLU A 157 4.45 -16.41 -18.01
CA GLU A 157 5.72 -16.33 -18.72
C GLU A 157 6.15 -17.67 -19.31
N GLY A 158 6.98 -17.59 -20.35
CA GLY A 158 7.54 -18.73 -21.05
C GLY A 158 6.49 -19.59 -21.75
N LYS A 159 6.89 -20.77 -22.22
CA LYS A 159 6.05 -21.68 -22.99
C LYS A 159 4.73 -22.05 -22.29
N THR A 160 4.77 -22.24 -20.98
CA THR A 160 3.55 -22.54 -20.18
C THR A 160 2.60 -21.36 -20.16
N GLY A 161 3.11 -20.15 -19.99
CA GLY A 161 2.31 -18.92 -20.05
C GLY A 161 1.66 -18.72 -21.42
N ASP A 162 2.37 -19.01 -22.50
CA ASP A 162 1.82 -18.93 -23.87
C ASP A 162 0.66 -19.91 -24.09
N LEU A 163 0.79 -21.16 -23.61
CA LEU A 163 -0.28 -22.16 -23.69
C LEU A 163 -1.53 -21.70 -22.89
N TYR A 164 -1.36 -21.17 -21.69
CA TYR A 164 -2.49 -20.65 -20.91
C TYR A 164 -3.13 -19.43 -21.56
N ARG A 165 -2.33 -18.54 -22.14
CA ARG A 165 -2.83 -17.34 -22.86
C ARG A 165 -3.68 -17.74 -24.06
N GLU A 166 -3.22 -18.69 -24.86
CA GLU A 166 -3.96 -19.20 -26.02
C GLU A 166 -5.29 -19.85 -25.58
N PHE A 167 -5.23 -20.77 -24.60
CA PHE A 167 -6.39 -21.46 -24.08
C PHE A 167 -7.44 -20.48 -23.51
N LEU A 168 -7.03 -19.57 -22.62
CA LEU A 168 -7.94 -18.64 -21.96
C LEU A 168 -8.50 -17.60 -22.92
N THR A 169 -7.71 -17.13 -23.90
CA THR A 169 -8.20 -16.22 -24.95
C THR A 169 -9.29 -16.87 -25.79
N LYS A 170 -9.08 -18.13 -26.21
CA LYS A 170 -10.10 -18.90 -26.92
C LYS A 170 -11.32 -19.14 -26.05
N MET A 171 -11.12 -19.49 -24.76
CA MET A 171 -12.21 -19.73 -23.82
C MET A 171 -13.07 -18.48 -23.60
N CYS A 172 -12.47 -17.33 -23.32
CA CYS A 172 -13.21 -16.06 -23.18
C CYS A 172 -14.06 -15.76 -24.43
N ARG A 173 -13.48 -15.95 -25.62
CA ARG A 173 -14.20 -15.71 -26.88
C ARG A 173 -15.43 -16.61 -27.04
N GLU A 174 -15.31 -17.90 -26.72
CA GLU A 174 -16.41 -18.85 -26.85
C GLU A 174 -17.48 -18.69 -25.75
N LEU A 175 -17.07 -18.31 -24.55
CA LEU A 175 -17.97 -17.99 -23.46
C LEU A 175 -18.74 -16.68 -23.72
N LYS A 176 -18.10 -15.69 -24.35
CA LYS A 176 -18.77 -14.45 -24.75
C LYS A 176 -19.91 -14.64 -25.77
N LYS A 177 -19.83 -15.67 -26.61
CA LYS A 177 -20.95 -16.04 -27.48
C LYS A 177 -22.14 -16.66 -26.73
N TRP A 178 -21.87 -17.19 -25.54
CA TRP A 178 -22.89 -17.79 -24.67
C TRP A 178 -23.52 -16.74 -23.73
N ASP A 179 -22.66 -15.88 -23.11
CA ASP A 179 -23.11 -14.78 -22.25
C ASP A 179 -22.22 -13.55 -22.49
N ASP A 180 -22.74 -12.56 -23.19
CA ASP A 180 -22.09 -11.27 -23.48
C ASP A 180 -22.50 -10.15 -22.52
N THR A 181 -23.33 -10.47 -21.54
CA THR A 181 -23.86 -9.50 -20.57
C THR A 181 -22.94 -9.27 -19.37
N ARG A 182 -21.80 -9.97 -19.31
CA ARG A 182 -20.79 -9.87 -18.27
C ARG A 182 -19.40 -9.73 -18.88
N LEU A 183 -18.51 -9.14 -18.10
CA LEU A 183 -17.10 -9.03 -18.48
C LEU A 183 -16.30 -10.23 -17.95
N TYR A 184 -15.21 -10.55 -18.62
CA TYR A 184 -14.39 -11.73 -18.33
C TYR A 184 -12.97 -11.34 -17.92
N ILE A 185 -12.49 -11.96 -16.84
CA ILE A 185 -11.08 -12.02 -16.49
C ILE A 185 -10.58 -13.42 -16.84
N GLY A 186 -9.73 -13.54 -17.84
CA GLY A 186 -9.17 -14.84 -18.21
C GLY A 186 -8.28 -15.44 -17.13
N ASN A 187 -7.47 -14.59 -16.49
CA ASN A 187 -6.60 -14.99 -15.39
C ASN A 187 -6.43 -13.84 -14.41
N THR A 188 -6.84 -14.03 -13.17
CA THR A 188 -6.59 -13.02 -12.14
C THR A 188 -5.12 -13.00 -11.73
N GLY A 189 -4.61 -11.83 -11.41
CA GLY A 189 -3.30 -11.63 -10.80
C GLY A 189 -2.17 -11.33 -11.78
N TYR A 190 -2.10 -12.04 -12.86
CA TYR A 190 -1.00 -11.92 -13.82
C TYR A 190 -1.52 -11.64 -15.23
N GLY A 191 -2.27 -10.63 -15.44
CA GLY A 191 -2.92 -10.34 -16.70
C GLY A 191 -2.26 -11.02 -17.91
N LEU A 192 -2.96 -11.96 -18.55
CA LEU A 192 -2.47 -12.70 -19.72
C LEU A 192 -2.72 -11.93 -21.03
N GLY A 193 -2.55 -10.62 -21.01
CA GLY A 193 -2.82 -9.76 -22.16
C GLY A 193 -4.29 -9.78 -22.55
N HIS A 194 -4.61 -10.10 -23.80
CA HIS A 194 -5.99 -10.11 -24.30
C HIS A 194 -6.82 -11.35 -23.94
N SER A 195 -6.47 -12.09 -22.90
CA SER A 195 -7.21 -13.28 -22.47
C SER A 195 -8.53 -12.99 -21.76
N GLY A 196 -9.05 -11.78 -21.84
CA GLY A 196 -10.32 -11.34 -21.28
C GLY A 196 -10.60 -9.89 -21.60
N ASP A 197 -11.66 -9.35 -21.02
CA ASP A 197 -12.03 -7.94 -21.15
C ASP A 197 -11.25 -7.05 -20.19
N ILE A 198 -10.79 -7.61 -19.08
CA ILE A 198 -10.19 -6.91 -17.95
C ILE A 198 -8.75 -7.37 -17.78
N TYR A 199 -7.84 -6.40 -17.60
CA TYR A 199 -6.46 -6.67 -17.21
C TYR A 199 -6.36 -6.66 -15.68
N ASP A 200 -6.21 -7.83 -15.09
CA ASP A 200 -6.17 -7.96 -13.64
C ASP A 200 -4.78 -8.24 -13.10
N VAL A 201 -4.47 -7.63 -11.96
CA VAL A 201 -3.14 -7.66 -11.36
C VAL A 201 -3.24 -7.93 -9.85
N HIS A 202 -2.47 -8.89 -9.35
CA HIS A 202 -2.26 -9.07 -7.92
C HIS A 202 -0.99 -8.36 -7.49
N ARG A 203 -1.09 -7.45 -6.54
CA ARG A 203 0.05 -6.71 -5.98
C ARG A 203 -0.19 -6.38 -4.51
N TYR A 204 0.80 -6.74 -3.71
CA TYR A 204 0.74 -6.65 -2.26
C TYR A 204 1.80 -5.67 -1.75
N TRP A 205 1.81 -4.45 -2.28
CA TRP A 205 2.73 -3.40 -1.82
C TRP A 205 2.49 -3.05 -0.36
N GLY A 206 3.59 -2.83 0.35
CA GLY A 206 3.56 -2.60 1.78
C GLY A 206 3.32 -3.86 2.59
N TRP A 207 3.11 -5.03 1.96
CA TRP A 207 2.95 -6.30 2.63
C TRP A 207 4.06 -7.29 2.29
N TYR A 208 4.04 -7.87 1.09
CA TYR A 208 5.13 -8.73 0.61
C TYR A 208 6.30 -7.90 0.05
N TYR A 209 6.01 -6.71 -0.45
CA TYR A 209 6.98 -5.75 -0.94
C TYR A 209 7.05 -4.59 0.05
N ASN A 210 8.24 -4.02 0.27
CA ASN A 210 8.42 -2.98 1.27
C ASN A 210 7.73 -1.66 0.93
N THR A 211 7.35 -1.45 -0.31
CA THR A 211 6.79 -0.20 -0.76
C THR A 211 5.61 -0.36 -1.69
N PHE A 212 4.65 0.53 -1.61
CA PHE A 212 3.71 0.84 -2.68
C PHE A 212 4.22 1.99 -3.57
N LEU A 213 5.39 2.58 -3.28
CA LEU A 213 6.01 3.60 -4.13
C LEU A 213 6.48 3.03 -5.47
N THR A 214 6.83 1.75 -5.54
CA THR A 214 7.12 1.06 -6.79
C THR A 214 5.97 1.18 -7.77
N TYR A 215 4.75 1.12 -7.27
CA TYR A 215 3.56 1.37 -8.05
C TYR A 215 3.49 2.81 -8.55
N LEU A 216 3.78 3.78 -7.68
CA LEU A 216 3.79 5.20 -8.00
C LEU A 216 4.81 5.54 -9.08
N ASN A 217 5.98 4.94 -9.00
CA ASN A 217 7.04 5.11 -10.00
C ASN A 217 6.73 4.41 -11.32
N MET A 218 5.62 3.66 -11.37
CA MET A 218 5.13 3.02 -12.57
C MET A 218 6.16 2.14 -13.28
N ARG A 219 7.11 1.58 -12.54
CA ARG A 219 8.18 0.73 -13.06
C ARG A 219 7.82 -0.74 -13.10
N ASP A 220 6.70 -1.12 -12.51
CA ASP A 220 6.20 -2.48 -12.60
C ASP A 220 5.71 -2.76 -14.03
N LYS A 221 6.54 -3.46 -14.79
CA LYS A 221 6.25 -3.82 -16.18
C LYS A 221 4.91 -4.53 -16.35
N ALA A 222 4.47 -5.32 -15.35
CA ALA A 222 3.22 -6.04 -15.43
C ALA A 222 2.00 -5.10 -15.54
N MET A 223 2.06 -3.91 -14.96
CA MET A 223 1.00 -2.91 -15.07
C MET A 223 0.96 -2.20 -16.44
N TRP A 224 2.08 -2.22 -17.16
CA TRP A 224 2.24 -1.51 -18.42
C TRP A 224 2.24 -2.44 -19.63
N GLN A 225 2.14 -3.73 -19.39
CA GLN A 225 1.98 -4.71 -20.48
C GLN A 225 0.56 -4.76 -21.05
N ASN A 226 -0.34 -3.89 -20.57
CA ASN A 226 -1.65 -3.71 -21.19
C ASN A 226 -1.46 -2.98 -22.53
N PRO A 227 -1.46 -3.69 -23.66
CA PRO A 227 -1.17 -3.08 -24.94
C PRO A 227 -2.30 -2.12 -25.33
N GLY A 228 -1.94 -0.85 -25.51
CA GLY A 228 -2.88 0.19 -25.90
C GLY A 228 -3.73 0.79 -24.79
N ARG A 229 -3.63 0.32 -23.54
CA ARG A 229 -4.40 0.82 -22.37
C ARG A 229 -5.91 0.91 -22.61
N VAL A 230 -6.47 -0.02 -23.36
CA VAL A 230 -7.90 -0.07 -23.69
C VAL A 230 -8.70 -0.95 -22.71
N GLN A 231 -8.04 -1.85 -21.99
CA GLN A 231 -8.69 -2.68 -20.98
C GLN A 231 -8.69 -1.97 -19.62
N PRO A 232 -9.79 -2.02 -18.87
CA PRO A 232 -9.78 -1.59 -17.48
C PRO A 232 -8.80 -2.44 -16.67
N ILE A 233 -8.04 -1.79 -15.79
CA ILE A 233 -7.11 -2.43 -14.88
C ILE A 233 -7.78 -2.58 -13.52
N THR A 234 -7.79 -3.81 -13.01
CA THR A 234 -8.26 -4.12 -11.66
C THR A 234 -7.16 -4.75 -10.82
N PHE A 235 -7.32 -4.63 -9.53
CA PHE A 235 -6.52 -5.33 -8.53
C PHE A 235 -7.48 -6.18 -7.70
N THR A 236 -7.75 -7.42 -8.16
CA THR A 236 -8.64 -8.34 -7.42
C THR A 236 -7.96 -8.96 -6.20
N GLU A 237 -6.66 -8.79 -6.07
CA GLU A 237 -5.91 -9.02 -4.84
C GLU A 237 -4.83 -7.95 -4.69
N CYS A 238 -4.95 -7.13 -3.66
CA CYS A 238 -3.97 -6.11 -3.30
C CYS A 238 -4.01 -5.84 -1.79
N VAL A 239 -3.13 -4.96 -1.31
CA VAL A 239 -2.98 -4.60 0.09
C VAL A 239 -2.42 -5.76 0.91
N GLY A 240 -2.92 -6.92 0.77
CA GLY A 240 -2.64 -8.14 1.51
C GLY A 240 -2.75 -7.89 2.99
N ASN A 241 -3.19 -8.80 3.73
CA ASN A 241 -3.02 -8.77 5.12
C ASN A 241 -3.67 -9.93 5.81
N TYR A 242 -2.84 -10.72 6.31
CA TYR A 242 -3.22 -11.83 7.13
C TYR A 242 -2.91 -11.52 8.59
N THR A 243 -3.57 -10.52 9.16
CA THR A 243 -3.65 -10.51 10.60
C THR A 243 -4.58 -11.64 11.03
N GLY A 244 -4.12 -12.45 11.97
CA GLY A 244 -4.92 -13.53 12.53
C GLY A 244 -6.14 -13.02 13.28
N ILE A 245 -6.87 -13.96 13.85
CA ILE A 245 -8.04 -13.71 14.72
C ILE A 245 -7.68 -12.88 15.95
N ASP A 246 -6.44 -13.00 16.44
CA ASP A 246 -5.87 -12.22 17.54
C ASP A 246 -5.35 -10.83 17.12
N GLY A 247 -5.44 -10.49 15.84
CA GLY A 247 -4.93 -9.23 15.28
C GLY A 247 -3.44 -9.22 15.00
N ARG A 248 -2.67 -10.23 15.39
CA ARG A 248 -1.24 -10.33 15.08
C ARG A 248 -1.01 -10.71 13.63
N PHE A 249 0.17 -10.39 13.10
CA PHE A 249 0.54 -10.86 11.77
C PHE A 249 0.54 -12.39 11.72
N ASN A 250 -0.27 -12.93 10.82
CA ASN A 250 -0.21 -14.34 10.51
C ASN A 250 0.98 -14.58 9.59
N LEU A 251 2.07 -15.05 10.17
CA LEU A 251 3.31 -15.39 9.46
C LEU A 251 3.12 -16.71 8.69
N CYS A 252 2.47 -16.65 7.55
CA CYS A 252 2.53 -17.76 6.62
C CYS A 252 3.97 -17.93 6.09
N SER A 253 4.30 -19.09 5.53
CA SER A 253 5.67 -19.40 5.08
C SER A 253 6.26 -18.41 4.08
N ARG A 254 5.42 -17.66 3.37
CA ARG A 254 5.81 -16.60 2.41
C ARG A 254 6.07 -15.26 3.11
N THR A 255 5.49 -15.03 4.27
CA THR A 255 5.59 -13.78 5.04
C THR A 255 6.60 -13.83 6.18
N LYS A 256 7.38 -14.90 6.31
CA LYS A 256 8.48 -15.00 7.28
C LYS A 256 9.55 -13.93 7.13
N GLN A 257 9.35 -13.01 6.20
CA GLN A 257 10.26 -11.92 5.94
C GLN A 257 9.77 -10.66 6.62
N PRO A 258 10.59 -10.07 7.48
CA PRO A 258 10.31 -8.76 8.03
C PRO A 258 10.33 -7.76 6.87
N GLY A 259 9.17 -7.39 6.40
CA GLY A 259 8.99 -6.27 5.51
C GLY A 259 8.81 -4.98 6.30
N SER A 260 8.20 -4.00 5.69
CA SER A 260 7.85 -2.71 6.32
C SER A 260 6.98 -2.85 7.58
N GLN A 261 6.40 -4.03 7.84
CA GLN A 261 5.66 -4.31 9.07
C GLN A 261 6.51 -4.12 10.33
N LYS A 262 7.81 -4.45 10.29
CA LYS A 262 8.68 -4.31 11.46
C LYS A 262 8.82 -2.89 11.97
N CYS A 263 8.70 -1.88 11.13
CA CYS A 263 8.73 -0.50 11.60
C CYS A 263 7.47 -0.12 12.41
N TRP A 264 6.44 -0.93 12.35
CA TRP A 264 5.19 -0.74 13.07
C TRP A 264 5.07 -1.63 14.29
N THR A 265 5.46 -2.90 14.16
CA THR A 265 5.39 -3.87 15.24
C THR A 265 6.72 -4.00 15.99
N GLY A 266 7.83 -3.89 15.28
CA GLY A 266 9.19 -3.86 15.81
C GLY A 266 9.43 -4.85 16.94
N HIS A 267 9.94 -4.32 18.02
CA HIS A 267 10.18 -5.00 19.29
C HIS A 267 9.16 -4.59 20.37
N LEU A 268 7.94 -4.25 19.96
CA LEU A 268 6.88 -3.99 20.93
C LEU A 268 6.61 -5.23 21.79
N PRO A 269 6.19 -5.06 23.06
CA PRO A 269 5.66 -6.14 23.86
C PRO A 269 4.55 -6.90 23.14
N ASP A 270 4.43 -8.18 23.41
CA ASP A 270 3.50 -9.08 22.71
C ASP A 270 2.05 -8.61 22.71
N ASP A 271 1.61 -7.99 23.77
CA ASP A 271 0.27 -7.42 23.95
C ASP A 271 0.00 -6.18 23.08
N GLU A 272 1.05 -5.41 22.74
CA GLU A 272 0.95 -4.24 21.88
C GLU A 272 1.08 -4.57 20.38
N GLN A 273 1.69 -5.70 20.03
CA GLN A 273 1.96 -6.09 18.64
C GLN A 273 0.68 -6.23 17.81
N ALA A 274 -0.39 -6.76 18.38
CA ALA A 274 -1.67 -6.92 17.69
C ALA A 274 -2.26 -5.57 17.28
N GLY A 275 -2.25 -4.59 18.19
CA GLY A 275 -2.70 -3.23 17.91
C GLY A 275 -1.90 -2.57 16.79
N ALA A 276 -0.57 -2.64 16.88
CA ALA A 276 0.32 -2.08 15.85
C ALA A 276 0.15 -2.76 14.49
N ALA A 277 -0.04 -4.08 14.46
CA ALA A 277 -0.28 -4.83 13.22
C ALA A 277 -1.60 -4.43 12.54
N MET A 278 -2.66 -4.25 13.31
CA MET A 278 -3.95 -3.81 12.80
C MET A 278 -3.93 -2.34 12.35
N THR A 279 -3.20 -1.48 13.03
CA THR A 279 -2.97 -0.09 12.60
C THR A 279 -2.21 -0.06 11.28
N TYR A 280 -1.17 -0.88 11.15
CA TYR A 280 -0.45 -1.02 9.89
C TYR A 280 -1.34 -1.52 8.75
N GLN A 281 -2.22 -2.47 9.02
CA GLN A 281 -3.22 -2.95 8.04
C GLN A 281 -4.08 -1.80 7.52
N ALA A 282 -4.63 -1.00 8.42
CA ALA A 282 -5.43 0.16 8.05
C ALA A 282 -4.61 1.20 7.25
N PHE A 283 -3.37 1.44 7.66
CA PHE A 283 -2.44 2.33 6.95
C PHE A 283 -2.17 1.86 5.50
N VAL A 284 -1.90 0.58 5.29
CA VAL A 284 -1.66 0.04 3.94
C VAL A 284 -2.92 0.14 3.09
N LEU A 285 -4.08 -0.22 3.64
CA LEU A 285 -5.35 -0.09 2.94
C LEU A 285 -5.59 1.35 2.48
N LYS A 286 -5.50 2.31 3.41
CA LYS A 286 -5.68 3.73 3.13
C LYS A 286 -4.81 4.19 1.97
N ASN A 287 -3.50 3.99 2.12
CA ASN A 287 -2.54 4.54 1.17
C ASN A 287 -2.65 3.88 -0.21
N ALA A 288 -2.88 2.57 -0.28
CA ALA A 288 -3.02 1.89 -1.57
C ALA A 288 -4.33 2.26 -2.28
N THR A 289 -5.47 2.15 -1.61
CA THR A 289 -6.77 2.37 -2.25
C THR A 289 -7.01 3.83 -2.63
N GLU A 290 -6.63 4.76 -1.78
CA GLU A 290 -6.73 6.19 -2.08
C GLU A 290 -5.79 6.60 -3.21
N LEU A 291 -4.56 6.05 -3.24
CA LEU A 291 -3.63 6.25 -4.33
C LEU A 291 -4.23 5.83 -5.68
N PHE A 292 -4.78 4.62 -5.76
CA PHE A 292 -5.35 4.11 -7.00
C PHE A 292 -6.49 4.99 -7.50
N ARG A 293 -7.31 5.51 -6.61
CA ARG A 293 -8.38 6.44 -6.96
C ARG A 293 -7.83 7.80 -7.44
N ARG A 294 -6.77 8.33 -6.81
CA ARG A 294 -6.09 9.55 -7.28
C ARG A 294 -5.43 9.39 -8.65
N LEU A 295 -4.81 8.23 -8.91
CA LEU A 295 -4.12 7.96 -10.19
C LEU A 295 -5.06 7.80 -11.36
N ARG A 296 -6.34 7.48 -11.13
CA ARG A 296 -7.36 7.44 -12.18
C ARG A 296 -7.41 8.76 -12.97
N SER A 297 -7.18 9.89 -12.32
CA SER A 297 -7.18 11.21 -12.94
C SER A 297 -6.06 11.45 -13.96
N GLN A 298 -5.08 10.57 -14.03
CA GLN A 298 -3.89 10.71 -14.88
C GLN A 298 -3.99 9.91 -16.19
N ASN A 299 -5.19 9.75 -16.74
CA ASN A 299 -5.44 8.95 -17.95
C ASN A 299 -4.98 7.48 -17.79
N SER A 300 -5.10 6.94 -16.61
CA SER A 300 -4.86 5.52 -16.36
C SER A 300 -6.17 4.74 -16.49
N CYS A 301 -6.08 3.52 -17.02
CA CYS A 301 -7.22 2.60 -17.07
C CYS A 301 -7.51 1.95 -15.71
N LEU A 302 -7.09 2.55 -14.60
CA LEU A 302 -7.38 2.04 -13.26
C LEU A 302 -8.87 2.13 -12.98
N ALA A 303 -9.51 0.98 -12.83
CA ALA A 303 -10.97 0.90 -12.79
C ALA A 303 -11.51 0.20 -11.53
N GLY A 304 -10.65 -0.41 -10.72
CA GLY A 304 -11.12 -1.06 -9.49
C GLY A 304 -10.03 -1.64 -8.62
N THR A 305 -10.32 -1.67 -7.31
CA THR A 305 -9.47 -2.29 -6.28
C THR A 305 -10.32 -3.18 -5.39
N MET A 306 -9.90 -4.43 -5.22
CA MET A 306 -10.53 -5.41 -4.33
C MET A 306 -9.45 -5.97 -3.39
N PRO A 307 -9.13 -5.28 -2.29
CA PRO A 307 -8.14 -5.74 -1.33
C PRO A 307 -8.43 -7.16 -0.83
N PHE A 308 -7.40 -7.98 -0.76
CA PHE A 308 -7.46 -9.30 -0.17
C PHE A 308 -7.13 -9.19 1.33
N THR A 309 -8.08 -8.65 2.09
CA THR A 309 -7.91 -8.18 3.45
C THR A 309 -8.94 -8.79 4.39
N ILE A 310 -8.47 -9.43 5.46
CA ILE A 310 -9.33 -10.00 6.51
C ILE A 310 -9.77 -8.88 7.45
N ILE A 311 -11.05 -8.54 7.43
CA ILE A 311 -11.61 -7.38 8.15
C ILE A 311 -12.23 -7.70 9.50
N PHE A 312 -12.34 -8.98 9.87
CA PHE A 312 -12.89 -9.40 11.16
C PHE A 312 -11.85 -10.14 12.02
N HIS A 313 -12.00 -10.02 13.33
CA HIS A 313 -11.17 -10.75 14.30
C HIS A 313 -11.57 -12.21 14.41
N ASN A 314 -12.85 -12.45 14.58
CA ASN A 314 -13.39 -13.76 14.91
C ASN A 314 -14.44 -14.19 13.89
N TRP A 315 -14.26 -15.36 13.41
CA TRP A 315 -15.26 -16.08 12.61
C TRP A 315 -15.35 -17.54 13.02
N ASP A 316 -14.32 -18.09 13.66
CA ASP A 316 -14.38 -19.44 14.20
C ASP A 316 -15.38 -19.53 15.35
N GLY A 317 -16.35 -20.43 15.24
CA GLY A 317 -17.33 -20.70 16.27
C GLY A 317 -18.39 -19.62 16.50
N VAL A 318 -18.46 -18.56 15.66
CA VAL A 318 -19.53 -17.56 15.76
C VAL A 318 -20.89 -18.19 15.44
N LYS A 319 -21.94 -17.71 16.12
CA LYS A 319 -23.33 -18.20 15.96
C LYS A 319 -24.19 -17.25 15.14
N SER A 320 -23.77 -16.00 14.98
CA SER A 320 -24.47 -14.98 14.21
C SER A 320 -23.48 -13.92 13.72
N PHE A 321 -23.91 -13.10 12.76
CA PHE A 321 -23.12 -11.98 12.30
C PHE A 321 -22.83 -10.96 13.42
N ALA A 322 -23.76 -10.80 14.37
CA ALA A 322 -23.60 -9.88 15.50
C ALA A 322 -22.39 -10.21 16.40
N GLU A 323 -21.90 -11.45 16.38
CA GLU A 323 -20.72 -11.84 17.11
C GLU A 323 -19.40 -11.55 16.36
N MET A 324 -19.48 -11.18 15.08
CA MET A 324 -18.32 -10.80 14.28
C MET A 324 -17.76 -9.45 14.75
N LYS A 325 -16.46 -9.39 15.06
CA LYS A 325 -15.79 -8.17 15.54
C LYS A 325 -14.94 -7.56 14.44
N PRO A 326 -15.31 -6.39 13.88
CA PRO A 326 -14.51 -5.73 12.88
C PRO A 326 -13.16 -5.28 13.44
N LYS A 327 -12.11 -5.37 12.62
CA LYS A 327 -10.80 -4.77 12.86
C LYS A 327 -10.82 -3.29 12.47
N PRO A 328 -9.84 -2.48 12.91
CA PRO A 328 -9.73 -1.07 12.52
C PRO A 328 -9.72 -0.82 11.01
N VAL A 329 -9.25 -1.78 10.23
CA VAL A 329 -9.27 -1.70 8.76
C VAL A 329 -10.67 -1.58 8.16
N ALA A 330 -11.70 -2.11 8.82
CA ALA A 330 -13.08 -1.94 8.38
C ALA A 330 -13.48 -0.45 8.33
N TRP A 331 -13.15 0.30 9.36
CA TRP A 331 -13.42 1.74 9.42
C TRP A 331 -12.56 2.53 8.43
N GLN A 332 -11.37 2.03 8.11
CA GLN A 332 -10.57 2.63 7.07
C GLN A 332 -11.17 2.44 5.67
N TYR A 333 -11.83 1.30 5.39
CA TYR A 333 -12.62 1.14 4.17
C TYR A 333 -13.71 2.21 4.08
N GLN A 334 -14.45 2.44 5.17
CA GLN A 334 -15.52 3.43 5.20
C GLN A 334 -15.03 4.82 4.79
N ILE A 335 -13.81 5.20 5.21
CA ILE A 335 -13.19 6.48 4.84
C ILE A 335 -12.66 6.45 3.41
N SER A 336 -11.82 5.47 3.07
CA SER A 336 -11.11 5.44 1.78
C SER A 336 -12.01 5.11 0.59
N TYR A 337 -13.18 4.51 0.84
CA TYR A 337 -14.16 4.14 -0.17
C TYR A 337 -15.41 5.03 -0.20
N GLN A 338 -15.38 6.17 0.49
CA GLN A 338 -16.46 7.17 0.32
C GLN A 338 -16.72 7.41 -1.17
N PRO A 339 -17.97 7.50 -1.60
CA PRO A 339 -18.32 7.83 -3.00
C PRO A 339 -17.63 9.13 -3.45
N VAL A 340 -17.73 10.19 -2.67
CA VAL A 340 -16.86 11.36 -2.80
C VAL A 340 -15.70 11.19 -1.84
N LEU A 341 -14.48 11.18 -2.36
CA LEU A 341 -13.27 11.01 -1.56
C LEU A 341 -12.45 12.28 -1.50
N LEU A 342 -12.27 12.83 -0.30
CA LEU A 342 -11.11 13.65 0.00
C LEU A 342 -9.93 12.71 0.25
N SER A 343 -8.80 12.90 -0.42
CA SER A 343 -7.57 12.16 -0.16
C SER A 343 -6.40 13.09 0.04
N TRP A 344 -5.76 12.97 1.19
CA TRP A 344 -4.54 13.70 1.50
C TRP A 344 -3.33 13.01 0.89
N GLU A 345 -2.67 13.66 -0.04
CA GLU A 345 -1.34 13.25 -0.48
C GLU A 345 -0.32 13.96 0.41
N ASN A 346 0.09 13.27 1.46
CA ASN A 346 1.02 13.77 2.47
C ASN A 346 2.25 12.87 2.55
N TRP A 347 3.36 13.34 1.99
CA TRP A 347 4.66 12.66 2.05
C TRP A 347 5.57 13.22 3.14
N GLN A 348 5.11 14.25 3.86
CA GLN A 348 5.84 14.99 4.87
C GLN A 348 5.17 14.82 6.24
N SER A 349 4.93 13.56 6.63
CA SER A 349 4.27 13.28 7.92
C SER A 349 5.15 13.57 9.14
N GLN A 350 6.45 13.79 8.95
CA GLN A 350 7.41 14.18 9.99
C GLN A 350 7.89 15.60 9.69
N ILE A 351 7.62 16.57 10.58
CA ILE A 351 7.92 17.97 10.30
C ILE A 351 8.36 18.72 11.56
N TYR A 352 9.17 19.76 11.38
CA TYR A 352 9.52 20.66 12.46
C TYR A 352 8.49 21.78 12.66
N ALA A 353 8.23 22.16 13.91
CA ALA A 353 7.53 23.39 14.22
C ALA A 353 8.27 24.61 13.60
N GLY A 354 7.52 25.51 13.01
CA GLY A 354 8.06 26.66 12.25
C GLY A 354 8.40 26.37 10.80
N SER A 355 8.15 25.13 10.30
CA SER A 355 8.33 24.77 8.89
C SER A 355 7.03 24.92 8.10
N LYS A 356 7.12 24.71 6.79
CA LYS A 356 5.97 24.64 5.89
C LYS A 356 5.62 23.19 5.60
N LEU A 357 4.37 22.81 5.89
CA LEU A 357 3.81 21.53 5.50
C LEU A 357 3.26 21.64 4.07
N ALA A 358 3.83 20.89 3.15
CA ALA A 358 3.34 20.78 1.79
C ALA A 358 2.51 19.51 1.62
N VAL A 359 1.23 19.67 1.30
CA VAL A 359 0.29 18.56 1.05
C VAL A 359 -0.56 18.83 -0.16
N VAL A 360 -1.13 17.81 -0.75
CA VAL A 360 -2.11 17.97 -1.82
C VAL A 360 -3.44 17.35 -1.39
N ALA A 361 -4.49 18.15 -1.41
CA ALA A 361 -5.85 17.66 -1.28
C ALA A 361 -6.36 17.19 -2.65
N HIS A 362 -6.74 15.93 -2.76
CA HIS A 362 -7.39 15.38 -3.93
C HIS A 362 -8.87 15.17 -3.63
N VAL A 363 -9.74 15.58 -4.54
CA VAL A 363 -11.17 15.26 -4.50
C VAL A 363 -11.47 14.34 -5.67
N VAL A 364 -12.00 13.16 -5.38
CA VAL A 364 -12.40 12.16 -6.38
C VAL A 364 -13.92 11.99 -6.27
N ASN A 365 -14.65 12.25 -7.36
CA ASN A 365 -16.09 12.16 -7.38
C ASN A 365 -16.54 10.85 -8.04
N ASP A 366 -16.87 9.85 -7.23
CA ASP A 366 -17.52 8.60 -7.61
C ASP A 366 -18.90 8.51 -6.97
N ASP A 367 -19.67 9.63 -6.95
CA ASP A 367 -20.99 9.70 -6.34
C ASP A 367 -21.88 8.54 -6.81
N ASP A 368 -22.51 7.82 -5.87
CA ASP A 368 -23.27 6.61 -6.20
C ASP A 368 -24.51 6.88 -7.04
N TYR A 369 -25.00 8.11 -7.08
CA TYR A 369 -26.14 8.55 -7.89
C TYR A 369 -25.72 9.23 -9.21
N GLY A 370 -24.42 9.49 -9.36
CA GLY A 370 -23.86 10.11 -10.57
C GLY A 370 -24.02 11.64 -10.59
N ASN A 371 -23.96 12.28 -9.42
CA ASN A 371 -24.09 13.73 -9.30
C ASN A 371 -22.74 14.43 -9.46
N ASP A 372 -22.79 15.62 -10.08
CA ASP A 372 -21.69 16.56 -10.06
C ASP A 372 -21.58 17.25 -8.69
N LEU A 373 -20.38 17.62 -8.29
CA LEU A 373 -20.13 18.45 -7.11
C LEU A 373 -20.02 19.90 -7.54
N ASP A 374 -20.90 20.76 -7.05
CA ASP A 374 -20.90 22.21 -7.25
C ASP A 374 -20.72 22.92 -5.92
N GLU A 375 -20.29 24.20 -5.95
CA GLU A 375 -20.05 25.00 -4.75
C GLU A 375 -19.17 24.23 -3.76
N VAL A 376 -18.01 23.78 -4.25
CA VAL A 376 -17.15 22.86 -3.50
C VAL A 376 -16.21 23.64 -2.60
N HIS A 377 -16.23 23.32 -1.31
CA HIS A 377 -15.34 23.91 -0.31
C HIS A 377 -14.56 22.83 0.41
N LEU A 378 -13.27 23.04 0.61
CA LEU A 378 -12.42 22.26 1.50
C LEU A 378 -12.24 23.01 2.80
N GLN A 379 -12.74 22.46 3.89
CA GLN A 379 -12.39 22.89 5.24
C GLN A 379 -11.33 21.95 5.77
N TRP A 380 -10.23 22.48 6.33
CA TRP A 380 -9.15 21.67 6.89
C TRP A 380 -8.69 22.21 8.23
N TRP A 381 -8.16 21.35 9.06
CA TRP A 381 -7.54 21.74 10.33
C TRP A 381 -6.46 20.75 10.75
N ILE A 382 -5.54 21.25 11.58
CA ILE A 382 -4.60 20.40 12.31
C ILE A 382 -5.04 20.40 13.77
N GLU A 383 -5.11 19.23 14.37
CA GLU A 383 -5.49 19.06 15.77
C GLU A 383 -4.49 18.21 16.55
N LYS A 384 -4.43 18.44 17.85
CA LYS A 384 -3.75 17.60 18.84
C LYS A 384 -4.76 17.26 19.94
N GLU A 385 -4.93 15.97 20.22
CA GLU A 385 -5.83 15.50 21.30
C GLU A 385 -7.26 16.07 21.22
N GLY A 386 -7.76 16.31 20.00
CA GLY A 386 -9.09 16.86 19.74
C GLY A 386 -9.17 18.38 19.72
N GLU A 387 -8.11 19.10 20.08
CA GLU A 387 -8.06 20.55 20.00
C GLU A 387 -7.47 21.04 18.68
N LYS A 388 -8.21 21.89 17.96
CA LYS A 388 -7.74 22.50 16.72
C LYS A 388 -6.66 23.55 17.03
N VAL A 389 -5.46 23.34 16.49
CA VAL A 389 -4.32 24.26 16.63
C VAL A 389 -4.13 25.17 15.42
N LEU A 390 -4.66 24.76 14.27
CA LEU A 390 -4.62 25.51 13.02
C LEU A 390 -5.79 25.08 12.14
N ALA A 391 -6.38 26.00 11.38
CA ALA A 391 -7.47 25.67 10.46
C ALA A 391 -7.47 26.64 9.26
N GLY A 392 -8.11 26.23 8.18
CA GLY A 392 -8.34 27.03 6.99
C GLY A 392 -9.45 26.47 6.12
N GLU A 393 -9.85 27.30 5.16
CA GLU A 393 -10.90 26.99 4.19
C GLU A 393 -10.49 27.45 2.79
N ILE A 394 -10.88 26.69 1.77
CA ILE A 394 -10.51 26.97 0.37
C ILE A 394 -11.65 26.55 -0.54
N ASP A 395 -12.03 27.45 -1.45
CA ASP A 395 -12.93 27.12 -2.55
C ASP A 395 -12.21 26.27 -3.59
N LEU A 396 -12.91 25.26 -4.06
CA LEU A 396 -12.47 24.36 -5.11
C LEU A 396 -13.37 24.52 -6.35
N PRO A 397 -12.87 24.19 -7.54
CA PRO A 397 -13.74 24.13 -8.72
C PRO A 397 -14.79 23.04 -8.57
N SER A 398 -15.87 23.15 -9.32
CA SER A 398 -16.83 22.06 -9.49
C SER A 398 -16.13 20.80 -9.98
N VAL A 399 -16.54 19.63 -9.45
CA VAL A 399 -15.97 18.34 -9.81
C VAL A 399 -17.07 17.50 -10.46
N PRO A 400 -17.03 17.30 -11.78
CA PRO A 400 -18.04 16.50 -12.45
C PRO A 400 -18.05 15.07 -11.95
N TYR A 401 -19.15 14.38 -12.13
CA TYR A 401 -19.25 12.96 -11.85
C TYR A 401 -18.12 12.17 -12.55
N TYR A 402 -17.53 11.24 -11.85
CA TYR A 402 -16.36 10.45 -12.27
C TYR A 402 -15.10 11.31 -12.52
N GLY A 403 -15.14 12.58 -12.17
CA GLY A 403 -14.03 13.51 -12.28
C GLY A 403 -13.16 13.57 -11.02
N THR A 404 -12.08 14.32 -11.12
CA THR A 404 -11.14 14.57 -10.02
C THR A 404 -10.67 16.02 -10.03
N CYS A 405 -10.34 16.51 -8.84
CA CYS A 405 -9.69 17.79 -8.64
C CYS A 405 -8.51 17.62 -7.67
N LYS A 406 -7.44 18.39 -7.84
CA LYS A 406 -6.33 18.44 -6.87
C LYS A 406 -6.00 19.87 -6.51
N ARG A 407 -5.72 20.11 -5.24
CA ARG A 407 -5.34 21.41 -4.70
C ARG A 407 -4.09 21.29 -3.83
N PRO A 408 -2.94 21.76 -4.30
CA PRO A 408 -1.74 21.91 -3.47
C PRO A 408 -1.96 22.93 -2.37
N LEU A 409 -1.50 22.61 -1.16
CA LEU A 409 -1.52 23.46 0.01
C LEU A 409 -0.13 23.60 0.58
N SER A 410 0.19 24.80 1.04
CA SER A 410 1.39 25.10 1.81
C SER A 410 0.96 25.69 3.14
N ILE A 411 1.07 24.91 4.21
CA ILE A 411 0.57 25.27 5.54
C ILE A 411 1.75 25.67 6.41
N ASP A 412 1.74 26.90 6.91
CA ASP A 412 2.76 27.39 7.85
C ASP A 412 2.50 26.80 9.24
N ILE A 413 3.39 25.93 9.70
CA ILE A 413 3.28 25.31 11.03
C ILE A 413 3.81 26.29 12.08
N PRO A 414 3.02 26.66 13.11
CA PRO A 414 3.45 27.59 14.14
C PRO A 414 4.73 27.11 14.87
N GLN A 415 5.65 28.05 15.12
CA GLN A 415 6.95 27.73 15.71
C GLN A 415 6.88 27.30 17.20
N ASN A 416 5.78 27.64 17.87
CA ASN A 416 5.58 27.39 19.30
C ASN A 416 4.76 26.12 19.59
N LEU A 417 4.45 25.32 18.57
CA LEU A 417 3.76 24.04 18.82
C LEU A 417 4.67 23.08 19.58
N PRO A 418 4.14 22.41 20.62
CA PRO A 418 4.86 21.39 21.35
C PRO A 418 5.05 20.12 20.48
N SER A 419 6.09 19.36 20.78
CA SER A 419 6.33 18.07 20.11
C SER A 419 5.18 17.09 20.37
N GLY A 420 4.93 16.25 19.38
CA GLY A 420 3.97 15.16 19.52
C GLY A 420 3.23 14.82 18.25
N ASP A 421 2.23 13.96 18.44
CA ASP A 421 1.36 13.49 17.39
C ASP A 421 0.22 14.49 17.16
N TYR A 422 0.00 14.78 15.90
CA TYR A 422 -1.06 15.64 15.40
C TYR A 422 -1.81 14.92 14.28
N MET A 423 -2.98 15.43 13.94
CA MET A 423 -3.79 14.94 12.84
C MET A 423 -4.16 16.10 11.92
N LEU A 424 -3.78 15.98 10.65
CA LEU A 424 -4.35 16.83 9.60
C LEU A 424 -5.69 16.23 9.20
N LYS A 425 -6.76 17.00 9.35
CA LYS A 425 -8.13 16.59 9.01
C LYS A 425 -8.72 17.53 7.97
N GLY A 426 -9.72 17.03 7.24
CA GLY A 426 -10.45 17.86 6.32
C GLY A 426 -11.80 17.31 5.94
N GLU A 427 -12.65 18.19 5.47
CA GLU A 427 -13.99 17.91 5.00
C GLU A 427 -14.22 18.60 3.65
N ILE A 428 -14.88 17.88 2.75
CA ILE A 428 -15.41 18.47 1.51
C ILE A 428 -16.88 18.72 1.70
N TRP A 429 -17.27 19.95 1.38
CA TRP A 429 -18.65 20.40 1.36
C TRP A 429 -19.06 20.74 -0.07
N SER A 430 -20.27 20.38 -0.46
CA SER A 430 -20.87 20.72 -1.74
C SER A 430 -22.32 21.11 -1.52
N LYS A 431 -22.73 22.27 -2.07
CA LYS A 431 -24.10 22.82 -1.89
C LYS A 431 -24.53 22.84 -0.41
N GLY A 432 -23.62 23.23 0.47
CA GLY A 432 -23.88 23.34 1.91
C GLY A 432 -23.97 22.02 2.68
N SER A 433 -23.71 20.88 2.04
CA SER A 433 -23.71 19.56 2.67
C SER A 433 -22.30 18.94 2.72
N LYS A 434 -21.94 18.33 3.85
CA LYS A 434 -20.71 17.56 3.95
C LYS A 434 -20.82 16.27 3.13
N VAL A 435 -19.91 16.09 2.17
CA VAL A 435 -19.89 14.94 1.26
C VAL A 435 -18.69 14.03 1.46
N SER A 436 -17.64 14.50 2.15
CA SER A 436 -16.43 13.70 2.42
C SER A 436 -15.70 14.18 3.66
N TYR A 437 -14.95 13.25 4.27
CA TYR A 437 -14.04 13.50 5.38
C TYR A 437 -12.80 12.61 5.23
N ASN A 438 -11.63 13.13 5.55
CA ASN A 438 -10.41 12.31 5.64
C ASN A 438 -9.38 12.94 6.59
N GLU A 439 -8.40 12.12 6.99
CA GLU A 439 -7.35 12.52 7.91
C GLU A 439 -5.98 11.94 7.52
N SER A 440 -4.92 12.60 7.99
CA SER A 440 -3.54 12.18 7.77
C SER A 440 -2.72 12.44 9.03
N GLU A 441 -1.96 11.44 9.46
CA GLU A 441 -1.09 11.56 10.62
C GLU A 441 0.06 12.53 10.37
N LEU A 442 0.41 13.30 11.41
CA LEU A 442 1.57 14.18 11.46
C LEU A 442 2.30 13.97 12.78
N PHE A 443 3.62 14.01 12.74
CA PHE A 443 4.45 14.24 13.91
C PHE A 443 5.12 15.60 13.78
N ILE A 444 4.88 16.50 14.72
CA ILE A 444 5.50 17.81 14.76
C ILE A 444 6.57 17.82 15.84
N ALA A 445 7.82 18.04 15.44
CA ALA A 445 8.94 18.20 16.36
C ALA A 445 9.09 19.68 16.75
N GLY A 446 8.67 20.02 17.96
CA GLY A 446 8.86 21.34 18.55
C GLY A 446 10.27 21.55 19.12
N LYS A 447 10.50 22.69 19.73
CA LYS A 447 11.80 23.01 20.38
C LYS A 447 12.08 22.10 21.57
N ASP A 448 11.05 21.64 22.24
CA ASP A 448 11.08 20.71 23.37
C ASP A 448 11.61 19.32 22.99
N TRP A 449 11.50 18.92 21.71
CA TRP A 449 11.96 17.62 21.25
C TRP A 449 13.46 17.49 21.14
N ARG A 450 14.18 18.60 21.04
CA ARG A 450 15.63 18.60 20.85
C ARG A 450 16.45 18.15 22.06
N GLY A 451 15.81 17.94 23.22
CA GLY A 451 16.50 17.70 24.48
C GLY A 451 17.29 18.95 24.94
N THR A 452 17.37 19.11 26.24
CA THR A 452 18.03 20.30 26.85
C THR A 452 19.53 20.11 27.09
N GLU A 453 20.04 18.87 26.95
CA GLU A 453 21.45 18.60 27.19
C GLU A 453 22.26 18.63 25.89
N VAL A 454 22.81 19.81 25.61
CA VAL A 454 23.87 19.93 24.61
C VAL A 454 25.11 19.21 25.12
N MET A 455 25.65 18.27 24.34
CA MET A 455 26.90 17.60 24.68
C MET A 455 28.02 18.63 24.97
N LYS A 456 28.61 18.56 26.16
CA LYS A 456 29.71 19.44 26.57
C LYS A 456 31.06 19.06 25.94
N LYS A 457 31.16 17.86 25.35
CA LYS A 457 32.38 17.37 24.72
C LYS A 457 32.52 17.84 23.29
N THR A 458 33.67 18.32 22.90
CA THR A 458 33.97 18.68 21.51
C THR A 458 33.91 17.47 20.61
N ILE A 459 33.14 17.60 19.53
CA ILE A 459 33.05 16.64 18.41
C ILE A 459 33.99 17.11 17.30
N TYR A 460 34.81 16.23 16.81
CA TYR A 460 35.70 16.51 15.69
C TYR A 460 34.99 16.09 14.38
N VAL A 461 35.09 16.92 13.35
CA VAL A 461 34.39 16.67 12.07
C VAL A 461 35.40 16.75 10.94
N TYR A 462 35.56 15.67 10.22
CA TYR A 462 36.21 15.66 8.92
C TYR A 462 35.15 15.85 7.84
N ASP A 463 35.14 17.02 7.23
CA ASP A 463 34.19 17.39 6.19
C ASP A 463 34.96 18.02 5.03
N SER A 464 35.20 17.24 3.98
CA SER A 464 35.84 17.68 2.74
C SER A 464 34.85 18.01 1.66
N SER A 465 33.53 17.89 1.96
CA SER A 465 32.45 18.20 1.02
C SER A 465 32.40 19.70 0.69
N ALA A 466 31.97 20.01 -0.51
CA ALA A 466 31.78 21.41 -0.92
C ALA A 466 30.77 22.11 0.02
N GLY A 467 31.25 23.14 0.73
CA GLY A 467 30.43 23.92 1.66
C GLY A 467 30.31 23.33 3.06
N GLU A 468 31.10 22.30 3.42
CA GLU A 468 31.17 21.74 4.78
C GLU A 468 29.80 21.54 5.44
N GLN A 469 28.89 20.91 4.70
CA GLN A 469 27.45 20.85 5.06
C GLN A 469 27.20 20.21 6.42
N THR A 470 27.89 19.10 6.72
CA THR A 470 27.74 18.40 8.01
C THR A 470 28.25 19.25 9.16
N LEU A 471 29.42 19.86 9.01
CA LEU A 471 30.01 20.75 10.01
C LEU A 471 29.07 21.92 10.31
N ASN A 472 28.60 22.60 9.26
CA ASN A 472 27.70 23.74 9.38
C ASN A 472 26.36 23.37 10.02
N CYS A 473 25.83 22.19 9.71
CA CYS A 473 24.59 21.69 10.32
C CYS A 473 24.77 21.50 11.82
N LEU A 474 25.84 20.83 12.25
CA LEU A 474 26.11 20.58 13.66
C LEU A 474 26.35 21.88 14.44
N GLN A 475 27.02 22.88 13.82
CA GLN A 475 27.17 24.21 14.41
C GLN A 475 25.84 24.92 14.61
N LYS A 476 24.97 24.91 13.60
CA LYS A 476 23.61 25.48 13.70
C LYS A 476 22.76 24.79 14.77
N LEU A 477 22.99 23.51 15.02
CA LEU A 477 22.35 22.76 16.09
C LEU A 477 22.93 23.07 17.48
N GLY A 478 24.01 23.86 17.56
CA GLY A 478 24.63 24.28 18.82
C GLY A 478 25.62 23.28 19.41
N TYR A 479 26.05 22.26 18.66
CA TYR A 479 27.07 21.34 19.13
C TYR A 479 28.45 21.97 19.13
N PRO A 480 29.31 21.68 20.15
CA PRO A 480 30.70 22.13 20.18
C PRO A 480 31.54 21.30 19.17
N VAL A 481 31.60 21.75 17.94
CA VAL A 481 32.32 21.06 16.87
C VAL A 481 33.60 21.74 16.47
N LYS A 482 34.59 20.94 16.08
CA LYS A 482 35.88 21.41 15.55
C LYS A 482 36.21 20.68 14.26
N ALA A 483 36.45 21.43 13.19
CA ALA A 483 36.97 20.85 11.96
C ALA A 483 38.36 20.24 12.17
N VAL A 484 38.63 19.10 11.55
CA VAL A 484 39.89 18.40 11.56
C VAL A 484 40.25 17.92 10.17
N ARG A 485 41.55 17.95 9.85
CA ARG A 485 42.07 17.42 8.58
C ARG A 485 43.06 16.27 8.80
N MET A 486 43.64 16.16 10.02
CA MET A 486 44.64 15.14 10.35
C MET A 486 44.16 14.29 11.52
N VAL A 487 43.98 12.97 11.29
CA VAL A 487 43.53 12.01 12.32
C VAL A 487 44.48 11.98 13.54
N LYS A 488 45.77 12.12 13.32
CA LYS A 488 46.79 12.16 14.40
C LYS A 488 46.62 13.31 15.40
N GLU A 489 45.87 14.36 15.06
CA GLU A 489 45.58 15.51 15.92
C GLU A 489 44.42 15.29 16.86
N LEU A 490 43.73 14.17 16.73
CA LEU A 490 42.55 13.86 17.54
C LEU A 490 42.93 13.47 18.97
N PRO A 491 42.29 14.05 19.99
CA PRO A 491 42.50 13.62 21.37
C PRO A 491 42.02 12.17 21.56
N ARG A 492 42.69 11.45 22.45
CA ARG A 492 42.22 10.12 22.89
C ARG A 492 40.82 10.22 23.48
N ASN A 493 39.99 9.17 23.29
CA ASN A 493 38.61 9.11 23.77
C ASN A 493 37.71 10.24 23.25
N SER A 494 38.06 10.84 22.11
CA SER A 494 37.17 11.80 21.42
C SER A 494 36.26 11.11 20.40
N THR A 495 35.34 11.88 19.83
CA THR A 495 34.46 11.43 18.75
C THR A 495 34.79 12.18 17.46
N LEU A 496 35.06 11.42 16.41
CA LEU A 496 35.21 11.92 15.05
C LEU A 496 33.96 11.63 14.23
N ILE A 497 33.43 12.61 13.53
CA ILE A 497 32.42 12.43 12.48
C ILE A 497 33.14 12.51 11.13
N LEU A 498 33.02 11.44 10.35
CA LEU A 498 33.30 11.48 8.91
C LEU A 498 32.04 11.92 8.22
N ALA A 499 32.06 13.12 7.68
CA ALA A 499 30.88 13.74 7.09
C ALA A 499 30.39 13.02 5.81
N LYS A 500 29.17 13.31 5.39
CA LYS A 500 28.58 12.69 4.20
C LYS A 500 29.45 12.96 2.97
N ASN A 501 29.83 11.89 2.25
CA ASN A 501 30.65 11.94 1.04
C ASN A 501 31.97 12.72 1.19
N SER A 502 32.62 12.58 2.36
CA SER A 502 33.87 13.30 2.69
C SER A 502 35.10 12.46 2.57
N TRP A 503 35.01 11.23 2.06
CA TRP A 503 36.17 10.41 1.81
C TRP A 503 36.96 10.95 0.60
N ASP A 504 38.21 11.33 0.82
CA ASP A 504 39.09 11.87 -0.20
C ASP A 504 40.51 11.25 -0.07
N ASP A 505 41.39 11.59 -1.00
CA ASP A 505 42.78 11.09 -1.03
C ASP A 505 43.57 11.42 0.27
N SER A 506 43.26 12.56 0.91
CA SER A 506 43.88 12.94 2.16
C SER A 506 43.49 12.01 3.30
N LEU A 507 42.21 11.64 3.39
CA LEU A 507 41.73 10.72 4.41
C LEU A 507 42.13 9.27 4.08
N ASP A 508 42.21 8.93 2.80
CA ASP A 508 42.63 7.62 2.34
C ASP A 508 44.07 7.31 2.80
N ASN A 509 44.95 8.27 2.65
CA ASN A 509 46.35 8.20 3.16
C ASN A 509 46.43 8.10 4.69
N GLN A 510 45.36 8.34 5.41
CA GLN A 510 45.26 8.27 6.87
C GLN A 510 44.46 7.07 7.36
N SER A 511 44.06 6.15 6.48
CA SER A 511 43.21 5.01 6.83
C SER A 511 43.77 4.13 7.96
N GLY A 512 45.09 3.90 7.98
CA GLY A 512 45.75 3.21 9.08
C GLY A 512 45.69 3.94 10.41
N GLN A 513 45.68 5.29 10.38
CA GLN A 513 45.54 6.12 11.58
C GLN A 513 44.13 6.10 12.15
N LEU A 514 43.10 5.94 11.32
CA LEU A 514 41.73 5.75 11.77
C LEU A 514 41.59 4.47 12.60
N LYS A 515 42.21 3.37 12.13
CA LYS A 515 42.23 2.11 12.85
C LYS A 515 42.94 2.24 14.20
N GLU A 516 44.10 2.87 14.20
CA GLU A 516 44.86 3.14 15.42
C GLU A 516 44.09 4.06 16.39
N TYR A 517 43.40 5.07 15.87
CA TYR A 517 42.60 5.98 16.68
C TYR A 517 41.46 5.24 17.41
N VAL A 518 40.72 4.36 16.73
CA VAL A 518 39.67 3.57 17.36
C VAL A 518 40.22 2.59 18.37
N SER A 519 41.33 1.87 18.06
CA SER A 519 41.97 0.94 19.00
C SER A 519 42.46 1.60 20.28
N LYS A 520 42.70 2.92 20.25
CA LYS A 520 43.08 3.75 21.42
C LYS A 520 41.90 4.40 22.14
N GLY A 521 40.64 3.93 21.86
CA GLY A 521 39.41 4.40 22.51
C GLY A 521 38.73 5.58 21.82
N GLY A 522 39.16 5.96 20.62
CA GLY A 522 38.45 6.91 19.79
C GLY A 522 37.13 6.32 19.26
N ARG A 523 36.17 7.17 18.97
CA ARG A 523 34.90 6.79 18.34
C ARG A 523 34.76 7.47 16.98
N ILE A 524 34.32 6.73 15.98
CA ILE A 524 34.05 7.28 14.66
C ILE A 524 32.55 7.11 14.34
N ILE A 525 31.90 8.20 13.96
CA ILE A 525 30.58 8.20 13.34
C ILE A 525 30.80 8.44 11.85
N CYS A 526 30.69 7.38 11.05
CA CYS A 526 30.84 7.48 9.61
C CYS A 526 29.44 7.66 8.97
N LEU A 527 29.19 8.84 8.41
CA LEU A 527 28.01 9.08 7.62
C LEU A 527 28.17 8.44 6.23
N GLN A 528 27.12 8.40 5.45
CA GLN A 528 27.11 7.85 4.09
C GLN A 528 28.31 8.32 3.27
N GLN A 529 29.00 7.38 2.64
CA GLN A 529 30.14 7.64 1.75
C GLN A 529 29.83 7.18 0.32
N ASP A 530 30.59 7.70 -0.65
CA ASP A 530 30.52 7.23 -2.02
C ASP A 530 31.19 5.85 -2.13
N ALA A 531 30.44 4.86 -2.59
CA ALA A 531 30.89 3.48 -2.70
C ALA A 531 32.10 3.29 -3.64
N THR A 532 32.31 4.24 -4.57
CA THR A 532 33.40 4.15 -5.56
C THR A 532 34.74 4.66 -5.01
N THR A 533 34.72 5.51 -4.00
CA THR A 533 35.93 6.14 -3.43
C THR A 533 36.23 5.66 -2.01
N PHE A 534 35.24 5.18 -1.29
CA PHE A 534 35.39 4.84 0.12
C PHE A 534 36.30 3.63 0.36
N ASN A 535 37.41 3.85 1.03
CA ASN A 535 38.35 2.79 1.45
C ASN A 535 37.87 2.14 2.76
N GLN A 536 37.62 0.84 2.71
CA GLN A 536 37.12 0.05 3.84
C GLN A 536 38.20 -0.62 4.67
N SER A 537 39.48 -0.48 4.32
CA SER A 537 40.60 -1.22 4.95
C SER A 537 40.75 -0.95 6.46
N TRP A 538 40.21 0.14 6.94
CA TRP A 538 40.22 0.52 8.35
C TRP A 538 39.03 -0.02 9.15
N LEU A 539 37.99 -0.49 8.48
CA LEU A 539 36.83 -1.09 9.15
C LEU A 539 37.18 -2.47 9.72
N PRO A 540 36.57 -2.87 10.85
CA PRO A 540 36.76 -4.21 11.41
C PRO A 540 36.18 -5.32 10.51
N THR A 541 35.22 -4.99 9.66
CA THR A 541 34.65 -5.89 8.67
C THR A 541 34.31 -5.14 7.38
N SER A 542 34.38 -5.79 6.24
CA SER A 542 33.99 -5.22 4.97
C SER A 542 32.45 -5.20 4.82
N VAL A 543 31.95 -4.24 4.05
CA VAL A 543 30.55 -4.11 3.71
C VAL A 543 30.39 -4.06 2.19
N GLU A 544 29.31 -4.63 1.66
CA GLU A 544 28.96 -4.46 0.26
C GLU A 544 27.91 -3.36 0.14
N PHE A 545 28.23 -2.26 -0.54
CA PHE A 545 27.28 -1.19 -0.77
C PHE A 545 26.19 -1.63 -1.74
N LEU A 546 24.94 -1.38 -1.37
CA LEU A 546 23.80 -1.66 -2.23
C LEU A 546 23.74 -0.63 -3.36
N LYS A 547 23.62 -1.11 -4.59
CA LYS A 547 23.41 -0.26 -5.76
C LYS A 547 22.01 0.33 -5.68
N ASP A 548 21.92 1.64 -5.74
CA ASP A 548 20.70 2.48 -5.81
C ASP A 548 19.36 1.77 -5.56
N SER A 549 19.06 1.49 -4.29
CA SER A 549 17.79 0.88 -3.87
C SER A 549 16.57 1.71 -4.31
N ASN A 550 16.77 3.00 -4.58
CA ASN A 550 15.71 3.94 -4.94
C ASN A 550 15.39 4.00 -6.43
N ASN A 551 16.30 3.52 -7.29
CA ASN A 551 16.13 3.62 -8.75
C ASN A 551 15.74 2.31 -9.41
N ASP A 552 15.97 1.17 -8.76
CA ASP A 552 15.54 -0.13 -9.26
C ASP A 552 15.13 -1.04 -8.09
N PRO A 553 13.96 -0.79 -7.47
CA PRO A 553 13.57 -1.41 -6.22
C PRO A 553 13.23 -2.89 -6.34
N VAL A 554 13.16 -3.46 -7.52
CA VAL A 554 12.35 -4.67 -7.65
C VAL A 554 13.16 -5.94 -7.92
N TYR A 555 14.34 -5.89 -8.56
CA TYR A 555 14.87 -7.12 -9.13
C TYR A 555 16.38 -7.32 -9.03
N LEU A 556 17.07 -6.60 -8.17
CA LEU A 556 18.53 -6.73 -8.05
C LEU A 556 18.98 -8.08 -7.47
N SER A 557 18.18 -8.66 -6.60
CA SER A 557 18.29 -10.07 -6.18
C SER A 557 17.00 -10.47 -5.46
N PRO A 558 16.61 -11.75 -5.45
CA PRO A 558 15.46 -12.20 -4.67
C PRO A 558 15.53 -11.86 -3.18
N SER A 559 16.72 -11.62 -2.66
CA SER A 559 16.94 -11.24 -1.27
C SER A 559 16.83 -9.75 -1.00
N LEU A 560 16.95 -8.91 -2.04
CA LEU A 560 16.88 -7.45 -1.96
C LEU A 560 15.64 -6.89 -2.68
N ALA A 561 14.87 -7.74 -3.34
CA ALA A 561 13.69 -7.37 -4.13
C ALA A 561 12.64 -6.56 -3.37
N TYR A 562 12.78 -6.44 -2.06
CA TYR A 562 11.82 -5.79 -1.17
C TYR A 562 12.45 -4.69 -0.32
N ALA A 563 13.65 -4.24 -0.65
CA ALA A 563 14.36 -3.18 0.08
C ALA A 563 14.18 -1.84 -0.64
N ASP A 564 13.55 -0.87 0.00
CA ASP A 564 13.30 0.45 -0.60
C ASP A 564 13.65 1.65 0.27
N GLY A 565 14.08 1.42 1.50
CA GLY A 565 14.46 2.49 2.43
C GLY A 565 13.35 3.43 2.88
N MET A 566 12.09 3.17 2.53
CA MET A 566 10.96 4.02 2.92
C MET A 566 10.66 3.95 4.42
N ASN A 567 10.87 2.78 5.00
CA ASN A 567 10.65 2.51 6.41
C ASN A 567 11.92 1.91 7.01
N ILE A 568 12.37 2.47 8.13
CA ILE A 568 13.50 1.92 8.89
C ILE A 568 12.98 1.07 10.03
N ASN A 569 13.48 -0.15 10.12
CA ASN A 569 13.23 -1.06 11.22
C ASN A 569 14.34 -0.92 12.25
N LEU A 570 14.00 -0.64 13.51
CA LEU A 570 14.95 -0.61 14.60
C LEU A 570 15.21 -2.05 15.08
N GLU A 571 16.39 -2.58 14.80
CA GLU A 571 16.77 -3.94 15.25
C GLU A 571 17.18 -3.94 16.73
N ARG A 572 17.68 -2.79 17.23
CA ARG A 572 18.04 -2.59 18.63
C ARG A 572 17.42 -1.29 19.17
N PRO A 573 16.10 -1.23 19.37
CA PRO A 573 15.38 0.01 19.72
C PRO A 573 15.81 0.62 21.05
N TYR A 574 16.35 -0.17 21.96
CA TYR A 574 16.88 0.31 23.26
C TYR A 574 18.33 0.78 23.20
N HIS A 575 18.96 0.76 22.02
CA HIS A 575 20.32 1.30 21.87
C HIS A 575 20.31 2.81 22.12
N PRO A 576 21.33 3.37 22.83
CA PRO A 576 21.37 4.80 23.17
C PRO A 576 21.22 5.76 21.98
N VAL A 577 21.63 5.34 20.77
CA VAL A 577 21.48 6.14 19.55
C VAL A 577 20.02 6.45 19.21
N PHE A 578 19.09 5.64 19.69
CA PHE A 578 17.65 5.83 19.50
C PHE A 578 16.92 6.40 20.72
N SER A 579 17.68 6.90 21.71
CA SER A 579 17.07 7.48 22.91
C SER A 579 16.11 8.62 22.56
N GLY A 580 14.87 8.54 23.05
CA GLY A 580 13.81 9.50 22.74
C GLY A 580 13.17 9.37 21.35
N LEU A 581 13.54 8.33 20.59
CA LEU A 581 12.97 8.03 19.28
C LEU A 581 12.15 6.74 19.32
N THR A 582 11.10 6.70 18.51
CA THR A 582 10.29 5.51 18.28
C THR A 582 10.31 5.15 16.80
N PRO A 583 9.88 3.96 16.40
CA PRO A 583 9.77 3.60 14.98
C PRO A 583 8.97 4.60 14.15
N LYS A 584 8.06 5.35 14.76
CA LYS A 584 7.22 6.34 14.07
C LYS A 584 8.04 7.45 13.41
N GLN A 585 9.10 7.93 14.06
CA GLN A 585 9.97 8.98 13.50
C GLN A 585 10.85 8.50 12.35
N PHE A 586 10.86 7.20 12.05
CA PHE A 586 11.64 6.62 10.95
C PHE A 586 10.81 6.20 9.75
N ARG A 587 9.59 6.74 9.61
CA ARG A 587 8.66 6.48 8.53
C ARG A 587 8.32 7.74 7.77
N LEU A 588 8.11 7.64 6.45
CA LEU A 588 7.54 8.69 5.61
C LEU A 588 8.22 10.06 5.79
N TRP A 589 9.51 10.06 5.77
CA TRP A 589 10.28 11.31 5.70
C TRP A 589 10.24 11.83 4.27
N SER A 590 9.85 13.09 4.13
CA SER A 590 9.84 13.73 2.83
C SER A 590 10.36 15.15 2.93
N ASP A 591 11.22 15.51 1.99
CA ASP A 591 11.44 16.90 1.64
C ASP A 591 10.65 17.19 0.36
N TYR A 592 9.48 17.77 0.51
CA TYR A 592 8.63 18.10 -0.62
C TYR A 592 9.27 19.10 -1.59
N THR A 593 10.31 19.81 -1.14
CA THR A 593 11.08 20.74 -1.98
C THR A 593 11.92 20.04 -3.04
N SER A 594 12.22 18.75 -2.85
CA SER A 594 12.95 17.94 -3.81
C SER A 594 12.05 17.25 -4.85
N TYR A 595 10.74 17.42 -4.77
CA TYR A 595 9.79 16.89 -5.74
C TYR A 595 10.01 17.51 -7.12
N ASN A 596 10.31 16.66 -8.08
CA ASN A 596 10.50 17.07 -9.47
C ASN A 596 9.44 16.42 -10.35
N GLU A 597 8.40 17.17 -10.69
CA GLU A 597 7.32 16.72 -11.58
C GLU A 597 7.85 16.23 -12.93
N SER A 598 8.96 16.77 -13.41
CA SER A 598 9.55 16.38 -14.70
C SER A 598 10.09 14.94 -14.70
N LYS A 599 10.39 14.36 -13.56
CA LYS A 599 10.90 12.99 -13.43
C LYS A 599 9.80 11.93 -13.36
N LYS A 600 8.53 12.30 -13.52
CA LYS A 600 7.38 11.38 -13.40
C LYS A 600 7.43 10.53 -12.13
N GLY A 601 8.10 11.00 -11.09
CA GLY A 601 8.27 10.33 -9.82
C GLY A 601 7.51 11.09 -8.75
N PHE A 602 6.93 10.36 -7.83
CA PHE A 602 6.48 10.91 -6.59
C PHE A 602 7.68 11.35 -5.77
N PRO A 603 7.49 12.22 -4.79
CA PRO A 603 8.53 12.57 -3.84
C PRO A 603 8.89 11.34 -3.02
N ALA A 604 9.64 10.44 -3.63
CA ALA A 604 10.18 9.31 -2.92
C ALA A 604 11.29 9.84 -2.04
N ILE A 605 11.01 10.01 -0.79
CA ILE A 605 12.00 10.33 0.18
C ILE A 605 12.15 9.17 1.10
N TYR A 606 13.31 8.63 0.97
CA TYR A 606 13.71 7.49 1.74
C TYR A 606 14.57 7.99 2.89
N PRO A 607 14.27 7.60 4.13
CA PRO A 607 15.17 7.84 5.24
C PRO A 607 16.58 7.27 4.97
N VAL A 608 16.65 6.25 4.10
CA VAL A 608 17.89 5.66 3.62
C VAL A 608 17.88 5.65 2.11
N ASP A 609 18.77 6.41 1.47
CA ASP A 609 18.97 6.37 0.03
C ASP A 609 19.98 5.33 -0.42
N LYS A 610 20.92 4.95 0.47
CA LYS A 610 21.93 3.90 0.25
C LYS A 610 22.19 3.12 1.51
N GLY A 611 22.02 1.81 1.45
CA GLY A 611 22.37 0.89 2.51
C GLY A 611 23.53 -0.03 2.12
N TYR A 612 23.81 -1.02 2.94
CA TYR A 612 24.86 -1.98 2.71
C TYR A 612 24.47 -3.39 3.14
N ASP A 613 25.12 -4.37 2.53
CA ASP A 613 24.94 -5.79 2.80
C ASP A 613 26.08 -6.28 3.73
N LEU A 614 25.69 -7.00 4.78
CA LEU A 614 26.59 -7.61 5.76
C LEU A 614 26.54 -9.14 5.75
N ARG A 615 25.83 -9.77 4.83
CA ARG A 615 25.61 -11.23 4.85
C ARG A 615 26.91 -12.03 4.75
N GLU A 616 27.88 -11.53 4.04
CA GLU A 616 29.20 -12.17 3.87
C GLU A 616 30.26 -11.64 4.84
N SER A 617 29.86 -10.76 5.76
CA SER A 617 30.76 -10.15 6.72
C SER A 617 30.93 -11.04 7.96
N GLY A 618 32.11 -10.99 8.57
CA GLY A 618 32.32 -11.56 9.90
C GLY A 618 31.49 -10.79 10.93
N MET A 619 30.46 -11.44 11.49
CA MET A 619 29.51 -10.80 12.40
C MET A 619 29.98 -10.65 13.84
N GLU A 620 31.15 -11.17 14.20
CA GLU A 620 31.66 -11.15 15.56
C GLU A 620 31.85 -9.75 16.13
N ASN A 621 32.12 -8.79 15.25
CA ASN A 621 32.44 -7.41 15.62
C ASN A 621 31.38 -6.40 15.11
N VAL A 622 30.20 -6.84 14.78
CA VAL A 622 29.15 -5.98 14.21
C VAL A 622 27.82 -6.14 14.91
N ALA A 623 27.21 -5.03 15.27
CA ALA A 623 25.83 -4.97 15.74
C ALA A 623 24.99 -4.18 14.75
N VAL A 624 24.05 -4.82 14.07
CA VAL A 624 23.05 -4.11 13.25
C VAL A 624 22.08 -3.39 14.18
N LEU A 625 22.00 -2.08 14.06
CA LEU A 625 21.12 -1.23 14.86
C LEU A 625 19.81 -0.95 14.14
N ALA A 626 19.85 -0.74 12.83
CA ALA A 626 18.69 -0.51 12.00
C ALA A 626 18.88 -1.06 10.58
N ASN A 627 17.79 -1.49 9.97
CA ASN A 627 17.72 -1.92 8.57
C ASN A 627 16.44 -1.38 7.90
N TYR A 628 16.31 -1.58 6.59
CA TYR A 628 15.12 -1.16 5.85
C TYR A 628 14.51 -2.30 5.02
N SER A 629 14.97 -3.52 5.21
CA SER A 629 14.38 -4.75 4.66
C SER A 629 14.73 -5.94 5.55
N ARG A 630 15.74 -6.72 5.18
CA ARG A 630 16.25 -7.84 5.97
C ARG A 630 17.52 -7.42 6.70
N ALA A 631 17.59 -7.72 7.98
CA ALA A 631 18.60 -7.19 8.90
C ALA A 631 20.02 -7.08 8.35
N LEU A 632 20.53 -8.14 7.72
CA LEU A 632 21.89 -8.15 7.20
C LEU A 632 21.99 -7.73 5.73
N ALA A 633 20.94 -7.91 4.96
CA ALA A 633 20.94 -7.67 3.52
C ALA A 633 20.68 -6.22 3.12
N ALA A 634 20.09 -5.44 4.00
CA ALA A 634 19.77 -4.03 3.75
C ALA A 634 19.95 -3.24 5.05
N THR A 635 21.19 -3.15 5.51
CA THR A 635 21.55 -2.43 6.73
C THR A 635 21.57 -0.93 6.47
N ALA A 636 20.92 -0.17 7.35
CA ALA A 636 20.88 1.28 7.36
C ALA A 636 21.89 1.86 8.37
N LEU A 637 22.05 1.21 9.52
CA LEU A 637 22.93 1.63 10.59
C LEU A 637 23.48 0.41 11.33
N SER A 638 24.79 0.38 11.58
CA SER A 638 25.44 -0.62 12.42
C SER A 638 26.47 0.01 13.34
N GLU A 639 26.75 -0.65 14.44
CA GLU A 639 27.88 -0.38 15.31
C GLU A 639 28.93 -1.47 15.08
N MET A 640 30.18 -1.07 14.91
CA MET A 640 31.32 -1.97 14.68
C MET A 640 32.35 -1.81 15.78
N PHE A 641 32.91 -2.91 16.22
CA PHE A 641 33.87 -2.98 17.33
C PHE A 641 35.23 -3.45 16.80
N MET A 642 36.29 -2.82 17.27
CA MET A 642 37.69 -3.23 17.03
C MET A 642 38.29 -3.92 18.21
#